data_87b474925eeac65839d57d3822e98465
#
_entry.id   87b474925eeac65839d57d3822e98465
#
_cell.length_a   1.000
_cell.length_b   1.000
_cell.length_c   1.000
_cell.angle_alpha   90.00
_cell.angle_beta   90.00
_cell.angle_gamma   90.00
#
_symmetry.space_group_name_H-M   'P 1'
#
loop_
_entity.id
_entity.type
_entity.pdbx_description
1 polymer ?
#
loop_
_entity_poly.entity_id
_entity_poly.type
_entity_poly.pdbx_seq_one_letter_code
_entity_poly.pdbx_strand_id
1 'polypeptide(L)'
;MSVSEIRPIAIEDELKHSYLDYAMSVIVSRALPDVRDGLKPVHRRVLYAMHELGNDYNKAYKKSARVVGDVIGKYHPHGDLAVYETIVRMAQDFSLRYLLVDGQGNFGSIDGDSAAAMRYTEVRMTKLAHELLADLEKDTVDWEDNYDGSERIPEVLPTRVPNLLINGAAGIAVGMATNMAPHNMTEVVNACLAYADNPNISIEGLMEYITGPDFPTGGIIYGKSGIVDAYRTGKGRLHIRGKYHFEEDEKTGRTTIVFTEIPYQVNKARVIERIAELVKEKKLEGISELRDESDKEGMRIAIDLKRGENAEVVVNNLFLNTQLENSFSINMVCLDNGQPKLMNLKDIIAAFIRHRQEVVTRRTMFELRKARERGHILEGLTVALANIDEIIETIKTSANPAEARERLLAGEWAGGGVVALLEKAGAISVRPDEIEGEDPNRPFGLSDSIYRLSPTQVGAILELRLHRLTGLEQDKLHAEYTEILGQIAELTAILNDFNLLMGVIREELAQVLQQYGDARRTEIVESRVDFCREDLIPEEQVVLTVSQTGYAKTQPLSDYQAQRRGGRGKSATSMKDDDFIQHLIVASNHATVLCFTNVGKVYRLKVFEVPQASRGAKGRPIVNLLPLDATETVTAILPLTEFPENHYVFMATASGTVKRVELEQFANIRSNGLRAIELNEEDTLIGVAITDGNQQIMLFSNEGKAIRFAETDVRAMGRTAKGVRGMRVSFASSTLSEEDADVENDDSDDNDDSADSSLVSRIVSLVVVPETGEVLCASANGYGKRTPVNDFPTKKRGGKGVIAIKTSERNGELVGAVSIDETKELLLISDGGTLVRTRAAEVAMTGRNAQGVSLIRLSEEETLVGVVSIEAVEDEEELLEGEVDTTETDSEEAVSNNEDTSEE
;
A
#
# COMPACT_ATOMS: atom_id res chain seq x y z
N MET A 1 58.40 4.22 44.28
CA MET A 1 57.20 3.37 43.91
C MET A 1 56.01 4.07 44.48
N SER A 2 55.22 4.69 43.62
CA SER A 2 53.90 5.31 44.00
C SER A 2 52.94 4.16 44.31
N VAL A 3 52.45 4.11 45.52
CA VAL A 3 51.39 3.19 45.92
C VAL A 3 50.18 3.55 45.04
N SER A 4 49.77 2.63 44.14
CA SER A 4 48.55 2.77 43.39
C SER A 4 47.36 2.73 44.37
N GLU A 5 46.68 3.84 44.51
CA GLU A 5 45.50 3.96 45.35
C GLU A 5 44.40 3.09 44.74
N ILE A 6 44.02 2.00 45.40
CA ILE A 6 42.91 1.15 45.00
C ILE A 6 41.61 1.87 45.42
N ARG A 7 40.88 2.38 44.45
CA ARG A 7 39.53 2.98 44.68
C ARG A 7 38.48 1.88 44.46
N PRO A 8 37.64 1.59 45.46
CA PRO A 8 36.52 0.68 45.27
C PRO A 8 35.48 1.35 44.37
N ILE A 9 35.09 0.69 43.28
CA ILE A 9 34.01 1.09 42.36
C ILE A 9 32.92 0.04 42.46
N ALA A 10 31.67 0.48 42.65
CA ALA A 10 30.53 -0.41 42.62
C ALA A 10 30.33 -0.94 41.17
N ILE A 11 30.11 -2.24 41.03
CA ILE A 11 29.97 -2.87 39.72
C ILE A 11 28.76 -2.32 38.96
N GLU A 12 27.70 -1.92 39.68
CA GLU A 12 26.53 -1.31 39.12
C GLU A 12 26.83 0.06 38.49
N ASP A 13 27.68 0.85 39.12
CA ASP A 13 28.03 2.18 38.59
C ASP A 13 28.96 2.06 37.39
N GLU A 14 29.92 1.13 37.43
CA GLU A 14 30.79 0.85 36.29
C GLU A 14 30.00 0.30 35.09
N LEU A 15 29.06 -0.63 35.30
CA LEU A 15 28.18 -1.14 34.27
C LEU A 15 27.31 -0.03 33.66
N LYS A 16 26.74 0.88 34.46
CA LYS A 16 25.97 1.99 33.95
C LYS A 16 26.79 2.94 33.07
N HIS A 17 28.02 3.30 33.54
CA HIS A 17 28.90 4.19 32.77
C HIS A 17 29.33 3.52 31.47
N SER A 18 29.85 2.30 31.52
CA SER A 18 30.32 1.56 30.35
C SER A 18 29.19 1.31 29.33
N TYR A 19 27.94 1.03 29.82
CA TYR A 19 26.78 0.86 28.93
C TYR A 19 26.35 2.17 28.32
N LEU A 20 26.38 3.27 29.07
CA LEU A 20 26.06 4.60 28.56
C LEU A 20 27.07 5.04 27.50
N ASP A 21 28.37 4.86 27.74
CA ASP A 21 29.44 5.19 26.81
C ASP A 21 29.33 4.37 25.53
N TYR A 22 29.05 3.07 25.66
CA TYR A 22 28.77 2.21 24.51
C TYR A 22 27.52 2.68 23.73
N ALA A 23 26.43 2.95 24.42
CA ALA A 23 25.20 3.42 23.81
C ALA A 23 25.42 4.74 23.07
N MET A 24 26.08 5.71 23.68
CA MET A 24 26.44 6.99 23.06
C MET A 24 27.31 6.80 21.82
N SER A 25 28.34 5.95 21.91
CA SER A 25 29.20 5.63 20.76
C SER A 25 28.40 5.01 19.61
N VAL A 26 27.49 4.06 19.89
CA VAL A 26 26.64 3.43 18.84
C VAL A 26 25.66 4.43 18.24
N ILE A 27 25.09 5.32 19.04
CA ILE A 27 24.11 6.32 18.59
C ILE A 27 24.81 7.38 17.73
N VAL A 28 25.82 8.05 18.27
CA VAL A 28 26.44 9.24 17.65
C VAL A 28 27.46 8.86 16.60
N SER A 29 28.32 7.85 16.88
CA SER A 29 29.48 7.56 16.03
C SER A 29 29.27 6.38 15.06
N ARG A 30 28.05 5.79 14.96
CA ARG A 30 27.85 4.62 14.09
C ARG A 30 26.51 4.59 13.36
N ALA A 31 25.36 4.64 14.07
CA ALA A 31 24.07 4.23 13.52
C ALA A 31 23.26 5.35 12.89
N LEU A 32 23.32 6.56 13.47
CA LEU A 32 22.50 7.67 13.03
C LEU A 32 23.24 8.57 12.02
N PRO A 33 22.54 9.08 10.99
CA PRO A 33 23.08 10.09 10.08
C PRO A 33 23.06 11.49 10.73
N ASP A 34 24.00 12.34 10.35
CA ASP A 34 23.93 13.77 10.66
C ASP A 34 22.90 14.46 9.75
N VAL A 35 22.07 15.35 10.28
CA VAL A 35 21.02 16.03 9.51
C VAL A 35 21.59 16.93 8.42
N ARG A 36 22.82 17.46 8.61
CA ARG A 36 23.48 18.42 7.71
C ARG A 36 23.88 17.78 6.38
N ASP A 37 24.58 16.62 6.43
CA ASP A 37 25.09 15.93 5.24
C ASP A 37 24.41 14.59 4.93
N GLY A 38 23.52 14.10 5.83
CA GLY A 38 22.78 12.86 5.64
C GLY A 38 23.63 11.59 5.70
N LEU A 39 24.86 11.69 6.16
CA LEU A 39 25.81 10.59 6.17
C LEU A 39 26.04 10.04 7.58
N LYS A 40 26.24 8.74 7.66
CA LYS A 40 26.82 8.11 8.84
C LYS A 40 28.36 8.30 8.81
N PRO A 41 29.03 8.22 9.95
CA PRO A 41 30.49 8.39 10.00
C PRO A 41 31.26 7.52 9.01
N VAL A 42 30.86 6.27 8.81
CA VAL A 42 31.52 5.36 7.86
C VAL A 42 31.40 5.83 6.41
N HIS A 43 30.22 6.31 5.98
CA HIS A 43 29.99 6.83 4.63
C HIS A 43 30.85 8.08 4.40
N ARG A 44 30.85 9.00 5.37
CA ARG A 44 31.63 10.25 5.30
C ARG A 44 33.13 9.96 5.19
N ARG A 45 33.65 9.04 6.00
CA ARG A 45 35.07 8.65 6.00
C ARG A 45 35.47 7.93 4.70
N VAL A 46 34.57 7.13 4.11
CA VAL A 46 34.81 6.50 2.79
C VAL A 46 34.92 7.55 1.70
N LEU A 47 33.96 8.49 1.62
CA LEU A 47 33.98 9.53 0.60
C LEU A 47 35.19 10.46 0.77
N TYR A 48 35.55 10.83 2.01
CA TYR A 48 36.72 11.63 2.31
C TYR A 48 38.02 10.89 1.91
N ALA A 49 38.15 9.61 2.23
CA ALA A 49 39.30 8.82 1.80
C ALA A 49 39.40 8.73 0.27
N MET A 50 38.30 8.59 -0.44
CA MET A 50 38.31 8.59 -1.90
C MET A 50 38.72 9.96 -2.46
N HIS A 51 38.33 11.05 -1.82
CA HIS A 51 38.76 12.40 -2.18
C HIS A 51 40.29 12.56 -2.00
N GLU A 52 40.84 12.21 -0.84
CA GLU A 52 42.30 12.29 -0.55
C GLU A 52 43.11 11.40 -1.50
N LEU A 53 42.59 10.25 -1.88
CA LEU A 53 43.19 9.40 -2.90
C LEU A 53 43.10 9.96 -4.33
N GLY A 54 42.44 11.09 -4.52
CA GLY A 54 42.16 11.63 -5.86
C GLY A 54 41.37 10.65 -6.73
N ASN A 55 40.44 9.90 -6.13
CA ASN A 55 39.60 8.89 -6.80
C ASN A 55 38.24 9.48 -7.24
N ASP A 56 38.32 10.54 -8.04
CA ASP A 56 37.15 11.32 -8.46
C ASP A 56 36.52 10.74 -9.73
N TYR A 57 35.29 11.22 -10.05
CA TYR A 57 34.44 10.77 -11.17
C TYR A 57 35.14 10.84 -12.54
N ASN A 58 36.08 11.77 -12.71
CA ASN A 58 36.83 11.98 -13.95
C ASN A 58 38.18 11.26 -13.98
N LYS A 59 38.49 10.44 -12.97
CA LYS A 59 39.73 9.69 -12.86
C LYS A 59 39.50 8.19 -13.11
N ALA A 60 40.61 7.46 -13.27
CA ALA A 60 40.55 6.01 -13.43
C ALA A 60 40.03 5.34 -12.15
N TYR A 61 39.30 4.23 -12.32
CA TYR A 61 38.86 3.40 -11.21
C TYR A 61 40.05 2.89 -10.39
N LYS A 62 39.85 2.74 -9.09
CA LYS A 62 40.79 2.11 -8.18
C LYS A 62 40.20 0.81 -7.62
N LYS A 63 41.05 -0.18 -7.31
CA LYS A 63 40.58 -1.39 -6.62
C LYS A 63 39.88 -1.05 -5.31
N SER A 64 38.72 -1.66 -5.07
CA SER A 64 37.97 -1.44 -3.81
C SER A 64 38.82 -1.75 -2.59
N ALA A 65 39.65 -2.81 -2.65
CA ALA A 65 40.59 -3.16 -1.57
C ALA A 65 41.59 -2.04 -1.24
N ARG A 66 41.95 -1.18 -2.22
CA ARG A 66 42.82 -0.02 -1.97
C ARG A 66 42.10 1.03 -1.13
N VAL A 67 40.88 1.36 -1.51
CA VAL A 67 40.04 2.34 -0.78
C VAL A 67 39.76 1.83 0.64
N VAL A 68 39.33 0.57 0.77
CA VAL A 68 39.09 -0.06 2.09
C VAL A 68 40.33 0.00 2.97
N GLY A 69 41.52 -0.31 2.43
CA GLY A 69 42.77 -0.26 3.18
C GLY A 69 43.10 1.14 3.70
N ASP A 70 42.94 2.18 2.88
CA ASP A 70 43.17 3.58 3.29
C ASP A 70 42.15 4.03 4.35
N VAL A 71 40.86 3.67 4.19
CA VAL A 71 39.80 3.99 5.16
C VAL A 71 40.09 3.40 6.51
N ILE A 72 40.41 2.10 6.58
CA ILE A 72 40.68 1.40 7.85
C ILE A 72 41.98 1.91 8.49
N GLY A 73 43.02 2.09 7.69
CA GLY A 73 44.31 2.47 8.18
C GLY A 73 44.39 3.88 8.71
N LYS A 74 43.58 4.81 8.16
CA LYS A 74 43.71 6.22 8.51
C LYS A 74 42.50 6.79 9.26
N TYR A 75 41.28 6.34 8.96
CA TYR A 75 40.08 7.08 9.35
C TYR A 75 39.03 6.26 10.14
N HIS A 76 38.96 4.94 9.91
CA HIS A 76 37.87 4.11 10.48
C HIS A 76 38.39 2.74 10.93
N PRO A 77 38.87 2.57 12.20
CA PRO A 77 39.51 1.36 12.69
C PRO A 77 38.50 0.24 13.01
N HIS A 78 37.78 -0.22 12.01
CA HIS A 78 36.77 -1.29 12.10
C HIS A 78 37.00 -2.35 11.01
N GLY A 79 36.21 -3.44 11.02
CA GLY A 79 36.39 -4.56 10.09
C GLY A 79 36.29 -4.14 8.62
N ASP A 80 37.10 -4.72 7.77
CA ASP A 80 37.19 -4.48 6.32
C ASP A 80 35.88 -4.79 5.58
N LEU A 81 35.20 -5.85 5.99
CA LEU A 81 33.88 -6.20 5.40
C LEU A 81 32.85 -5.10 5.63
N ALA A 82 32.81 -4.48 6.81
CA ALA A 82 31.82 -3.41 7.08
C ALA A 82 32.06 -2.18 6.21
N VAL A 83 33.32 -1.81 5.97
CA VAL A 83 33.70 -0.70 5.07
C VAL A 83 33.40 -1.08 3.63
N TYR A 84 33.75 -2.31 3.21
CA TYR A 84 33.48 -2.78 1.85
C TYR A 84 31.97 -2.85 1.54
N GLU A 85 31.17 -3.43 2.44
CA GLU A 85 29.71 -3.47 2.30
C GLU A 85 29.08 -2.06 2.23
N THR A 86 29.66 -1.10 2.93
CA THR A 86 29.24 0.30 2.83
C THR A 86 29.51 0.85 1.43
N ILE A 87 30.68 0.59 0.85
CA ILE A 87 31.02 0.98 -0.52
C ILE A 87 30.08 0.28 -1.51
N VAL A 88 29.83 -1.02 -1.31
CA VAL A 88 28.90 -1.80 -2.15
C VAL A 88 27.51 -1.19 -2.18
N ARG A 89 26.95 -0.86 -1.01
CA ARG A 89 25.63 -0.24 -0.93
C ARG A 89 25.56 1.13 -1.61
N MET A 90 26.64 1.93 -1.52
CA MET A 90 26.72 3.22 -2.22
C MET A 90 26.84 3.09 -3.75
N ALA A 91 27.17 1.89 -4.26
CA ALA A 91 27.28 1.58 -5.68
C ALA A 91 26.08 0.80 -6.26
N GLN A 92 25.13 0.36 -5.40
CA GLN A 92 23.96 -0.42 -5.83
C GLN A 92 22.79 0.50 -6.19
N ASP A 93 22.29 0.42 -7.43
CA ASP A 93 21.20 1.22 -7.97
C ASP A 93 19.80 0.83 -7.41
N PHE A 94 19.68 -0.36 -6.83
CA PHE A 94 18.48 -0.81 -6.11
C PHE A 94 18.53 -0.48 -4.60
N SER A 95 19.68 -0.03 -4.07
CA SER A 95 19.87 0.34 -2.67
C SER A 95 19.80 1.85 -2.45
N LEU A 96 20.43 2.65 -3.31
CA LEU A 96 20.40 4.12 -3.25
C LEU A 96 19.64 4.70 -4.44
N ARG A 97 18.84 5.72 -4.18
CA ARG A 97 18.12 6.45 -5.23
C ARG A 97 19.08 7.24 -6.13
N TYR A 98 20.13 7.80 -5.54
CA TYR A 98 21.22 8.52 -6.20
C TYR A 98 22.56 7.97 -5.74
N LEU A 99 23.28 7.34 -6.65
CA LEU A 99 24.54 6.68 -6.35
C LEU A 99 25.63 7.68 -5.93
N LEU A 100 26.41 7.31 -4.91
CA LEU A 100 27.57 8.05 -4.46
C LEU A 100 28.90 7.41 -4.92
N VAL A 101 28.88 6.14 -5.23
CA VAL A 101 30.02 5.39 -5.76
C VAL A 101 29.69 4.82 -7.12
N ASP A 102 30.59 5.03 -8.09
CA ASP A 102 30.55 4.42 -9.40
C ASP A 102 31.43 3.15 -9.36
N GLY A 103 30.78 1.99 -9.50
CA GLY A 103 31.39 0.68 -9.35
C GLY A 103 31.60 -0.03 -10.67
N GLN A 104 32.75 -0.69 -10.83
CA GLN A 104 33.06 -1.58 -11.95
C GLN A 104 33.27 -3.00 -11.45
N GLY A 105 32.47 -3.96 -11.93
CA GLY A 105 32.48 -5.36 -11.50
C GLY A 105 31.12 -5.78 -10.96
N ASN A 106 31.09 -6.90 -10.21
CA ASN A 106 29.86 -7.41 -9.61
C ASN A 106 29.70 -6.84 -8.18
N PHE A 107 28.71 -5.98 -7.99
CA PHE A 107 28.31 -5.38 -6.71
C PHE A 107 27.05 -6.02 -6.12
N GLY A 108 26.69 -7.24 -6.53
CA GLY A 108 25.48 -7.92 -6.10
C GLY A 108 24.29 -7.63 -7.02
N SER A 109 23.15 -8.25 -6.73
CA SER A 109 21.93 -8.11 -7.50
C SER A 109 20.70 -7.98 -6.58
N ILE A 110 19.58 -7.60 -7.15
CA ILE A 110 18.27 -7.56 -6.48
C ILE A 110 17.79 -8.98 -6.08
N ASP A 111 18.39 -10.02 -6.64
CA ASP A 111 18.17 -11.43 -6.28
C ASP A 111 18.86 -11.84 -4.98
N GLY A 112 19.67 -10.93 -4.42
CA GLY A 112 20.40 -11.15 -3.18
C GLY A 112 21.77 -11.80 -3.37
N ASP A 113 22.30 -11.82 -4.59
CA ASP A 113 23.67 -12.24 -4.84
C ASP A 113 24.63 -11.32 -4.10
N SER A 114 25.65 -11.90 -3.50
CA SER A 114 26.69 -11.15 -2.83
C SER A 114 27.60 -10.45 -3.83
N ALA A 115 28.13 -9.28 -3.46
CA ALA A 115 29.16 -8.62 -4.23
C ALA A 115 30.41 -9.51 -4.33
N ALA A 116 31.12 -9.39 -5.44
CA ALA A 116 32.42 -10.05 -5.60
C ALA A 116 33.42 -9.52 -4.56
N ALA A 117 34.41 -10.33 -4.18
CA ALA A 117 35.42 -9.90 -3.22
C ALA A 117 36.13 -8.61 -3.67
N MET A 118 36.44 -7.70 -2.72
CA MET A 118 36.99 -6.35 -2.95
C MET A 118 38.27 -6.28 -3.80
N ARG A 119 38.99 -7.39 -3.96
CA ARG A 119 40.14 -7.49 -4.86
C ARG A 119 39.78 -7.53 -6.34
N TYR A 120 38.54 -7.89 -6.66
CA TYR A 120 38.03 -7.98 -8.03
C TYR A 120 37.26 -6.73 -8.48
N THR A 121 36.61 -6.05 -7.55
CA THR A 121 35.83 -4.84 -7.84
C THR A 121 36.70 -3.59 -7.86
N GLU A 122 36.24 -2.60 -8.62
CA GLU A 122 36.88 -1.28 -8.73
C GLU A 122 35.85 -0.20 -8.51
N VAL A 123 36.27 0.92 -7.96
CA VAL A 123 35.40 2.03 -7.57
C VAL A 123 36.03 3.40 -7.86
N ARG A 124 35.16 4.37 -8.05
CA ARG A 124 35.46 5.81 -8.02
C ARG A 124 34.24 6.59 -7.50
N MET A 125 34.41 7.83 -7.13
CA MET A 125 33.28 8.68 -6.76
C MET A 125 32.40 8.96 -7.98
N THR A 126 31.09 9.14 -7.75
CA THR A 126 30.19 9.72 -8.75
C THR A 126 30.34 11.24 -8.78
N LYS A 127 29.80 11.88 -9.81
CA LYS A 127 29.74 13.34 -9.90
C LYS A 127 28.93 13.94 -8.75
N LEU A 128 27.87 13.26 -8.30
CA LEU A 128 27.07 13.70 -7.16
C LEU A 128 27.86 13.65 -5.84
N ALA A 129 28.69 12.61 -5.63
CA ALA A 129 29.54 12.50 -4.45
C ALA A 129 30.57 13.65 -4.40
N HIS A 130 31.06 14.11 -5.56
CA HIS A 130 31.93 15.28 -5.65
C HIS A 130 31.24 16.55 -5.13
N GLU A 131 29.96 16.75 -5.39
CA GLU A 131 29.16 17.88 -4.86
C GLU A 131 29.00 17.84 -3.33
N LEU A 132 29.06 16.66 -2.72
CA LEU A 132 29.06 16.53 -1.25
C LEU A 132 30.35 17.03 -0.62
N LEU A 133 31.47 16.96 -1.35
CA LEU A 133 32.82 17.33 -0.91
C LEU A 133 33.25 18.72 -1.42
N ALA A 134 32.40 19.37 -2.22
CA ALA A 134 32.74 20.66 -2.84
C ALA A 134 33.09 21.71 -1.79
N ASP A 135 34.16 22.45 -2.03
CA ASP A 135 34.69 23.53 -1.16
C ASP A 135 35.20 23.03 0.22
N LEU A 136 35.52 21.75 0.38
CA LEU A 136 36.05 21.18 1.64
C LEU A 136 37.40 21.83 2.03
N GLU A 137 38.22 22.17 1.05
CA GLU A 137 39.54 22.81 1.24
C GLU A 137 39.45 24.33 1.60
N LYS A 138 38.26 24.92 1.63
CA LYS A 138 38.01 26.33 1.89
C LYS A 138 37.57 26.62 3.33
N ASP A 139 37.95 25.79 4.28
CA ASP A 139 37.65 25.95 5.71
C ASP A 139 36.15 26.09 6.02
N THR A 140 35.34 25.36 5.27
CA THR A 140 33.87 25.43 5.32
C THR A 140 33.21 24.66 6.44
N VAL A 141 33.91 23.65 7.00
CA VAL A 141 33.43 22.76 8.05
C VAL A 141 34.49 22.60 9.14
N ASP A 142 34.10 22.07 10.30
CA ASP A 142 34.99 21.77 11.38
C ASP A 142 35.68 20.40 11.18
N TRP A 143 36.81 20.25 11.79
CA TRP A 143 37.69 19.10 11.65
C TRP A 143 37.97 18.49 13.01
N GLU A 144 37.92 17.16 13.10
CA GLU A 144 38.28 16.39 14.27
C GLU A 144 39.52 15.54 13.98
N ASP A 145 40.27 15.17 15.02
CA ASP A 145 41.37 14.23 14.89
C ASP A 145 40.82 12.81 14.70
N ASN A 146 41.52 11.99 13.90
CA ASN A 146 41.22 10.57 13.78
C ASN A 146 41.52 9.82 15.11
N TYR A 147 41.33 8.50 15.11
CA TYR A 147 41.45 7.64 16.29
C TYR A 147 42.84 7.63 16.96
N ASP A 148 43.92 8.00 16.27
CA ASP A 148 45.30 8.03 16.76
C ASP A 148 45.93 9.42 16.75
N GLY A 149 45.22 10.45 16.30
CA GLY A 149 45.67 11.82 16.19
C GLY A 149 46.67 12.10 15.06
N SER A 150 46.86 11.13 14.14
CA SER A 150 47.82 11.27 13.03
C SER A 150 47.22 12.01 11.81
N GLU A 151 45.94 11.96 11.64
CA GLU A 151 45.20 12.55 10.51
C GLU A 151 43.96 13.33 11.01
N ARG A 152 43.46 14.25 10.23
CA ARG A 152 42.24 14.99 10.51
C ARG A 152 41.12 14.57 9.57
N ILE A 153 39.93 14.50 10.07
CA ILE A 153 38.70 14.16 9.31
C ILE A 153 37.70 15.27 9.48
N PRO A 154 36.88 15.57 8.43
CA PRO A 154 35.80 16.54 8.56
C PRO A 154 34.68 15.99 9.46
N GLU A 155 34.20 16.80 10.40
CA GLU A 155 33.05 16.44 11.26
C GLU A 155 31.81 16.20 10.41
N VAL A 156 31.60 17.02 9.38
CA VAL A 156 30.48 16.95 8.43
C VAL A 156 30.99 17.38 7.05
N LEU A 157 30.37 16.92 5.98
CA LEU A 157 30.70 17.41 4.64
C LEU A 157 29.95 18.70 4.30
N PRO A 158 30.59 19.61 3.50
CA PRO A 158 30.00 20.90 3.13
C PRO A 158 28.81 20.82 2.16
N THR A 159 28.34 19.68 1.85
CA THR A 159 27.34 19.25 0.86
C THR A 159 26.49 20.33 0.22
N ARG A 160 26.43 20.37 -1.10
CA ARG A 160 25.50 21.21 -1.87
C ARG A 160 24.12 20.57 -2.09
N VAL A 161 24.00 19.28 -1.74
CA VAL A 161 22.85 18.43 -2.04
C VAL A 161 22.17 17.97 -0.74
N PRO A 162 20.84 18.00 -0.62
CA PRO A 162 20.11 17.56 0.56
C PRO A 162 20.09 16.02 0.67
N ASN A 163 21.27 15.42 0.87
CA ASN A 163 21.51 14.00 0.75
C ASN A 163 20.67 13.15 1.72
N LEU A 164 20.35 13.65 2.93
CA LEU A 164 19.51 12.93 3.88
C LEU A 164 18.12 12.62 3.31
N LEU A 165 17.53 13.55 2.59
CA LEU A 165 16.19 13.36 2.00
C LEU A 165 16.26 12.58 0.68
N ILE A 166 17.22 12.86 -0.19
CA ILE A 166 17.25 12.22 -1.52
C ILE A 166 17.64 10.74 -1.46
N ASN A 167 18.52 10.34 -0.54
CA ASN A 167 18.98 8.95 -0.40
C ASN A 167 18.40 8.24 0.83
N GLY A 168 17.83 8.99 1.77
CA GLY A 168 17.38 8.42 3.04
C GLY A 168 18.50 7.87 3.90
N ALA A 169 18.14 7.22 5.00
CA ALA A 169 19.07 6.51 5.86
C ALA A 169 18.32 5.47 6.69
N ALA A 170 18.93 4.30 6.90
CA ALA A 170 18.40 3.29 7.81
C ALA A 170 19.48 2.86 8.80
N GLY A 171 19.17 2.75 10.09
CA GLY A 171 20.13 2.37 11.12
C GLY A 171 19.48 1.96 12.42
N ILE A 172 20.09 1.02 13.12
CA ILE A 172 19.65 0.52 14.41
C ILE A 172 20.70 0.89 15.45
N ALA A 173 20.31 1.68 16.44
CA ALA A 173 21.12 2.09 17.57
C ALA A 173 20.61 1.47 18.87
N VAL A 174 21.23 1.79 19.98
CA VAL A 174 20.75 1.37 21.31
C VAL A 174 19.54 2.21 21.70
N GLY A 175 18.41 1.55 21.89
CA GLY A 175 17.16 2.21 22.32
C GLY A 175 16.43 3.04 21.25
N MET A 176 17.00 3.19 20.04
CA MET A 176 16.39 3.93 18.94
C MET A 176 16.82 3.39 17.58
N ALA A 177 16.04 3.71 16.56
CA ALA A 177 16.35 3.36 15.19
C ALA A 177 16.00 4.53 14.28
N THR A 178 16.65 4.64 13.13
CA THR A 178 16.28 5.54 12.05
C THR A 178 15.91 4.73 10.81
N ASN A 179 14.89 5.17 10.09
CA ASN A 179 14.51 4.62 8.82
C ASN A 179 13.86 5.73 7.98
N MET A 180 14.68 6.45 7.25
CA MET A 180 14.26 7.53 6.37
C MET A 180 14.14 7.03 4.95
N ALA A 181 13.01 7.29 4.33
CA ALA A 181 12.79 6.95 2.94
C ALA A 181 13.55 7.91 2.01
N PRO A 182 14.03 7.45 0.85
CA PRO A 182 14.56 8.30 -0.20
C PRO A 182 13.45 9.09 -0.90
N HIS A 183 13.83 10.25 -1.51
CA HIS A 183 12.91 11.14 -2.20
C HIS A 183 13.49 11.59 -3.54
N ASN A 184 12.63 12.09 -4.41
CA ASN A 184 13.02 12.63 -5.71
C ASN A 184 13.83 13.94 -5.56
N MET A 185 14.93 14.05 -6.30
CA MET A 185 15.82 15.23 -6.27
C MET A 185 15.08 16.51 -6.64
N THR A 186 14.30 16.48 -7.72
CA THR A 186 13.55 17.64 -8.21
C THR A 186 12.57 18.15 -7.16
N GLU A 187 11.85 17.25 -6.51
CA GLU A 187 10.88 17.58 -5.47
C GLU A 187 11.56 18.20 -4.23
N VAL A 188 12.64 17.57 -3.76
CA VAL A 188 13.35 18.01 -2.55
C VAL A 188 14.03 19.36 -2.77
N VAL A 189 14.69 19.56 -3.91
CA VAL A 189 15.37 20.85 -4.20
C VAL A 189 14.34 21.96 -4.37
N ASN A 190 13.21 21.71 -5.04
CA ASN A 190 12.14 22.70 -5.14
C ASN A 190 11.55 23.07 -3.77
N ALA A 191 11.40 22.11 -2.87
CA ALA A 191 10.97 22.39 -1.49
C ALA A 191 12.02 23.19 -0.71
N CYS A 192 13.32 22.92 -0.91
CA CYS A 192 14.40 23.73 -0.34
C CYS A 192 14.37 25.16 -0.85
N LEU A 193 14.13 25.38 -2.15
CA LEU A 193 13.97 26.70 -2.75
C LEU A 193 12.75 27.41 -2.18
N ALA A 194 11.61 26.76 -2.09
CA ALA A 194 10.40 27.32 -1.50
C ALA A 194 10.59 27.71 -0.02
N TYR A 195 11.33 26.91 0.75
CA TYR A 195 11.69 27.23 2.13
C TYR A 195 12.68 28.42 2.19
N ALA A 196 13.64 28.49 1.29
CA ALA A 196 14.59 29.61 1.19
C ALA A 196 13.90 30.95 0.86
N ASP A 197 12.79 30.90 0.10
CA ASP A 197 11.96 32.08 -0.22
C ASP A 197 11.02 32.43 0.95
N ASN A 198 10.46 31.45 1.63
CA ASN A 198 9.54 31.64 2.73
C ASN A 198 9.83 30.66 3.90
N PRO A 199 10.68 31.04 4.87
CA PRO A 199 10.98 30.18 6.04
C PRO A 199 9.78 29.84 6.91
N ASN A 200 8.66 30.57 6.79
CA ASN A 200 7.42 30.33 7.52
C ASN A 200 6.46 29.36 6.81
N ILE A 201 6.84 28.82 5.65
CA ILE A 201 6.04 27.82 4.93
C ILE A 201 5.63 26.68 5.84
N SER A 202 4.37 26.25 5.78
CA SER A 202 3.88 25.13 6.59
C SER A 202 4.38 23.79 6.05
N ILE A 203 4.23 22.73 6.82
CA ILE A 203 4.57 21.37 6.36
C ILE A 203 3.68 21.00 5.16
N GLU A 204 2.41 21.36 5.19
CA GLU A 204 1.46 21.15 4.09
C GLU A 204 1.91 21.89 2.82
N GLY A 205 2.40 23.14 2.94
CA GLY A 205 2.95 23.88 1.81
C GLY A 205 4.21 23.22 1.24
N LEU A 206 5.06 22.59 2.07
CA LEU A 206 6.20 21.81 1.60
C LEU A 206 5.77 20.52 0.89
N MET A 207 4.65 19.91 1.33
CA MET A 207 4.09 18.73 0.70
C MET A 207 3.49 18.96 -0.70
N GLU A 208 3.28 20.21 -1.10
CA GLU A 208 2.94 20.56 -2.49
C GLU A 208 4.12 20.30 -3.43
N TYR A 209 5.35 20.41 -2.92
CA TYR A 209 6.59 20.13 -3.67
C TYR A 209 7.06 18.69 -3.48
N ILE A 210 7.01 18.15 -2.26
CA ILE A 210 7.41 16.76 -1.94
C ILE A 210 6.17 15.94 -1.70
N THR A 211 5.71 15.25 -2.74
CA THR A 211 4.46 14.48 -2.69
C THR A 211 4.58 13.20 -1.86
N GLY A 212 5.77 12.65 -1.75
CA GLY A 212 6.07 11.44 -0.99
C GLY A 212 7.44 10.83 -1.28
N PRO A 213 7.80 9.74 -0.64
CA PRO A 213 9.02 8.99 -0.94
C PRO A 213 9.12 8.55 -2.39
N ASP A 214 10.34 8.42 -2.91
CA ASP A 214 10.66 7.95 -4.25
C ASP A 214 11.75 6.88 -4.19
N PHE A 215 11.35 5.62 -4.29
CA PHE A 215 12.23 4.48 -4.10
C PHE A 215 13.02 4.15 -5.36
N PRO A 216 14.28 3.65 -5.24
CA PRO A 216 15.11 3.28 -6.39
C PRO A 216 14.49 2.15 -7.22
N THR A 217 13.75 1.23 -6.59
CA THR A 217 13.08 0.09 -7.23
C THR A 217 11.68 0.41 -7.77
N GLY A 218 11.24 1.69 -7.72
CA GLY A 218 9.92 2.10 -8.14
C GLY A 218 8.81 1.61 -7.19
N GLY A 219 7.82 0.92 -7.73
CA GLY A 219 6.65 0.43 -7.01
C GLY A 219 5.57 1.48 -6.82
N ILE A 220 4.50 1.08 -6.12
CA ILE A 220 3.31 1.90 -5.88
C ILE A 220 3.10 2.07 -4.38
N ILE A 221 3.01 3.32 -3.91
CA ILE A 221 2.62 3.62 -2.52
C ILE A 221 1.10 3.73 -2.46
N TYR A 222 0.48 2.91 -1.61
CA TYR A 222 -0.96 2.90 -1.38
C TYR A 222 -1.35 3.69 -0.15
N GLY A 223 -2.11 4.78 -0.37
CA GLY A 223 -2.59 5.70 0.67
C GLY A 223 -1.59 6.78 1.06
N LYS A 224 -2.07 8.01 1.20
CA LYS A 224 -1.26 9.18 1.57
C LYS A 224 -1.16 9.41 3.09
N SER A 225 -2.01 8.78 3.92
CA SER A 225 -2.07 9.04 5.36
C SER A 225 -0.72 8.83 6.05
N GLY A 226 -0.04 7.72 5.75
CA GLY A 226 1.26 7.43 6.32
C GLY A 226 2.37 8.40 5.91
N ILE A 227 2.28 9.02 4.71
CA ILE A 227 3.18 10.08 4.25
C ILE A 227 2.94 11.35 5.08
N VAL A 228 1.67 11.76 5.21
CA VAL A 228 1.29 12.95 5.99
C VAL A 228 1.74 12.82 7.44
N ASP A 229 1.49 11.67 8.06
CA ASP A 229 1.92 11.41 9.44
C ASP A 229 3.45 11.47 9.57
N ALA A 230 4.18 10.86 8.65
CA ALA A 230 5.64 10.90 8.64
C ALA A 230 6.18 12.34 8.53
N TYR A 231 5.65 13.14 7.63
CA TYR A 231 6.14 14.50 7.40
C TYR A 231 5.77 15.46 8.54
N ARG A 232 4.64 15.24 9.22
CA ARG A 232 4.22 16.06 10.38
C ARG A 232 4.92 15.66 11.67
N THR A 233 5.05 14.35 11.92
CA THR A 233 5.49 13.85 13.24
C THR A 233 6.87 13.19 13.23
N GLY A 234 7.46 12.97 12.05
CA GLY A 234 8.68 12.19 11.88
C GLY A 234 8.45 10.67 11.91
N LYS A 235 7.20 10.20 12.07
CA LYS A 235 6.85 8.76 12.07
C LYS A 235 5.63 8.50 11.20
N GLY A 236 5.71 7.44 10.37
CA GLY A 236 4.60 7.04 9.52
C GLY A 236 4.79 5.61 9.02
N ARG A 237 3.72 5.01 8.51
CA ARG A 237 3.76 3.68 7.91
C ARG A 237 3.19 3.74 6.50
N LEU A 238 3.98 3.31 5.54
CA LEU A 238 3.61 3.21 4.14
C LEU A 238 3.32 1.77 3.76
N HIS A 239 2.44 1.57 2.79
CA HIS A 239 2.25 0.30 2.11
C HIS A 239 2.76 0.45 0.69
N ILE A 240 3.69 -0.40 0.30
CA ILE A 240 4.34 -0.38 -1.01
C ILE A 240 4.00 -1.68 -1.72
N ARG A 241 3.48 -1.60 -2.94
CA ARG A 241 3.19 -2.72 -3.82
C ARG A 241 4.13 -2.75 -5.01
N GLY A 242 4.41 -3.95 -5.48
CA GLY A 242 5.04 -4.16 -6.78
C GLY A 242 4.12 -3.68 -7.91
N LYS A 243 4.70 -3.19 -8.99
CA LYS A 243 3.97 -2.79 -10.19
C LYS A 243 3.80 -3.99 -11.10
N TYR A 244 2.59 -4.17 -11.62
CA TYR A 244 2.24 -5.30 -12.48
C TYR A 244 1.34 -4.87 -13.63
N HIS A 245 1.24 -5.72 -14.64
CA HIS A 245 0.26 -5.64 -15.71
C HIS A 245 -0.13 -7.04 -16.17
N PHE A 246 -1.22 -7.13 -16.90
CA PHE A 246 -1.69 -8.38 -17.48
C PHE A 246 -1.28 -8.46 -18.96
N GLU A 247 -0.85 -9.64 -19.37
CA GLU A 247 -0.61 -10.00 -20.77
C GLU A 247 -1.51 -11.19 -21.13
N GLU A 248 -2.19 -11.10 -22.25
CA GLU A 248 -3.01 -12.20 -22.78
C GLU A 248 -2.33 -12.81 -24.00
N ASP A 249 -2.20 -14.12 -24.00
CA ASP A 249 -1.74 -14.83 -25.18
C ASP A 249 -2.93 -15.03 -26.14
N GLU A 250 -2.93 -14.30 -27.26
CA GLU A 250 -3.98 -14.34 -28.28
C GLU A 250 -4.27 -15.75 -28.85
N LYS A 251 -3.32 -16.70 -28.74
CA LYS A 251 -3.48 -18.05 -29.26
C LYS A 251 -4.09 -19.02 -28.28
N THR A 252 -3.76 -18.89 -27.01
CA THR A 252 -4.17 -19.83 -25.96
C THR A 252 -5.27 -19.28 -25.07
N GLY A 253 -5.54 -17.96 -25.11
CA GLY A 253 -6.47 -17.26 -24.22
C GLY A 253 -6.06 -17.36 -22.75
N ARG A 254 -4.77 -17.52 -22.48
CA ARG A 254 -4.24 -17.53 -21.11
C ARG A 254 -3.75 -16.16 -20.71
N THR A 255 -4.05 -15.76 -19.48
CA THR A 255 -3.57 -14.53 -18.89
C THR A 255 -2.28 -14.80 -18.13
N THR A 256 -1.27 -13.96 -18.33
CA THR A 256 -0.02 -13.94 -17.58
C THR A 256 0.02 -12.65 -16.74
N ILE A 257 0.29 -12.77 -15.45
CA ILE A 257 0.56 -11.63 -14.58
C ILE A 257 2.05 -11.35 -14.63
N VAL A 258 2.42 -10.14 -15.03
CA VAL A 258 3.83 -9.72 -15.14
C VAL A 258 4.13 -8.64 -14.12
N PHE A 259 5.05 -8.92 -13.19
CA PHE A 259 5.58 -7.91 -12.27
C PHE A 259 6.86 -7.32 -12.85
N THR A 260 6.88 -5.99 -13.00
CA THR A 260 8.03 -5.21 -13.50
C THR A 260 8.79 -4.49 -12.40
N GLU A 261 8.18 -4.26 -11.24
CA GLU A 261 8.78 -3.60 -10.10
C GLU A 261 8.38 -4.32 -8.81
N ILE A 262 9.28 -4.38 -7.83
CA ILE A 262 9.03 -4.94 -6.50
C ILE A 262 9.22 -3.87 -5.43
N PRO A 263 8.62 -4.03 -4.22
CA PRO A 263 8.80 -3.08 -3.13
C PRO A 263 10.27 -2.93 -2.74
N TYR A 264 10.63 -1.74 -2.28
CA TYR A 264 11.98 -1.41 -1.84
C TYR A 264 12.47 -2.36 -0.72
N GLN A 265 13.75 -2.76 -0.79
CA GLN A 265 14.41 -3.71 0.13
C GLN A 265 13.81 -5.13 0.14
N VAL A 266 13.05 -5.49 -0.87
CA VAL A 266 12.56 -6.86 -1.07
C VAL A 266 13.51 -7.61 -2.01
N ASN A 267 13.80 -8.87 -1.69
CA ASN A 267 14.62 -9.76 -2.49
C ASN A 267 13.75 -10.51 -3.50
N LYS A 268 14.05 -10.38 -4.81
CA LYS A 268 13.27 -10.96 -5.91
C LYS A 268 13.22 -12.49 -5.83
N ALA A 269 14.35 -13.14 -5.64
CA ALA A 269 14.43 -14.61 -5.60
C ALA A 269 13.59 -15.18 -4.46
N ARG A 270 13.61 -14.56 -3.27
CA ARG A 270 12.76 -14.97 -2.13
C ARG A 270 11.28 -14.79 -2.39
N VAL A 271 10.88 -13.77 -3.15
CA VAL A 271 9.48 -13.60 -3.54
C VAL A 271 9.06 -14.76 -4.44
N ILE A 272 9.86 -15.10 -5.44
CA ILE A 272 9.61 -16.22 -6.37
C ILE A 272 9.54 -17.54 -5.60
N GLU A 273 10.51 -17.83 -4.73
CA GLU A 273 10.50 -19.02 -3.85
C GLU A 273 9.21 -19.08 -3.01
N ARG A 274 8.82 -17.94 -2.42
CA ARG A 274 7.62 -17.89 -1.57
C ARG A 274 6.34 -18.15 -2.36
N ILE A 275 6.22 -17.63 -3.57
CA ILE A 275 5.10 -17.93 -4.46
C ILE A 275 5.05 -19.42 -4.76
N ALA A 276 6.19 -20.03 -5.14
CA ALA A 276 6.27 -21.46 -5.43
C ALA A 276 5.89 -22.34 -4.22
N GLU A 277 6.31 -21.95 -3.00
CA GLU A 277 5.90 -22.62 -1.76
C GLU A 277 4.38 -22.58 -1.56
N LEU A 278 3.76 -21.40 -1.71
CA LEU A 278 2.33 -21.20 -1.51
C LEU A 278 1.50 -21.98 -2.53
N VAL A 279 1.97 -22.10 -3.77
CA VAL A 279 1.35 -22.94 -4.82
C VAL A 279 1.45 -24.43 -4.42
N LYS A 280 2.61 -24.89 -3.94
CA LYS A 280 2.82 -26.26 -3.47
C LYS A 280 1.96 -26.59 -2.26
N GLU A 281 1.77 -25.65 -1.33
CA GLU A 281 0.93 -25.73 -0.15
C GLU A 281 -0.58 -25.62 -0.47
N LYS A 282 -0.95 -25.39 -1.74
CA LYS A 282 -2.33 -25.14 -2.20
C LYS A 282 -3.00 -23.95 -1.48
N LYS A 283 -2.23 -22.97 -1.08
CA LYS A 283 -2.72 -21.68 -0.54
C LYS A 283 -2.93 -20.64 -1.64
N LEU A 284 -2.21 -20.79 -2.75
CA LEU A 284 -2.41 -20.06 -3.99
C LEU A 284 -2.81 -21.05 -5.06
N GLU A 285 -4.03 -20.94 -5.52
CA GLU A 285 -4.57 -21.72 -6.64
C GLU A 285 -4.59 -20.86 -7.91
N GLY A 286 -4.83 -21.45 -9.07
CA GLY A 286 -4.92 -20.70 -10.33
C GLY A 286 -3.61 -20.46 -11.06
N ILE A 287 -2.44 -20.70 -10.46
CA ILE A 287 -1.14 -20.54 -11.11
C ILE A 287 -0.76 -21.84 -11.83
N SER A 288 -0.33 -21.71 -13.08
CA SER A 288 0.13 -22.82 -13.93
C SER A 288 1.65 -22.87 -13.99
N GLU A 289 2.34 -21.74 -14.19
CA GLU A 289 3.78 -21.63 -14.28
C GLU A 289 4.29 -20.34 -13.68
N LEU A 290 5.51 -20.35 -13.15
CA LEU A 290 6.19 -19.20 -12.56
C LEU A 290 7.59 -19.11 -13.18
N ARG A 291 7.90 -17.99 -13.85
CA ARG A 291 9.18 -17.78 -14.54
C ARG A 291 9.80 -16.45 -14.12
N ASP A 292 11.11 -16.44 -14.00
CA ASP A 292 11.91 -15.22 -13.91
C ASP A 292 12.49 -14.94 -15.31
N GLU A 293 11.98 -13.92 -15.96
CA GLU A 293 12.37 -13.47 -17.30
C GLU A 293 13.16 -12.15 -17.25
N SER A 294 13.68 -11.81 -16.06
CA SER A 294 14.44 -10.57 -15.85
C SER A 294 15.74 -10.61 -16.66
N ASP A 295 16.05 -9.51 -17.31
CA ASP A 295 17.26 -9.32 -18.09
C ASP A 295 17.90 -7.94 -17.86
N LYS A 296 18.85 -7.54 -18.74
CA LYS A 296 19.52 -6.22 -18.69
C LYS A 296 18.57 -5.04 -18.98
N GLU A 297 17.40 -5.29 -19.58
CA GLU A 297 16.41 -4.24 -19.90
C GLU A 297 15.48 -3.97 -18.72
N GLY A 298 15.35 -4.92 -17.79
CA GLY A 298 14.54 -4.74 -16.60
C GLY A 298 14.14 -6.02 -15.88
N MET A 299 13.46 -5.83 -14.76
CA MET A 299 12.89 -6.94 -14.00
C MET A 299 11.58 -7.40 -14.65
N ARG A 300 11.40 -8.73 -14.75
CA ARG A 300 10.19 -9.33 -15.27
C ARG A 300 9.94 -10.68 -14.59
N ILE A 301 8.96 -10.71 -13.68
CA ILE A 301 8.47 -11.95 -13.07
C ILE A 301 7.15 -12.30 -13.74
N ALA A 302 7.11 -13.39 -14.52
CA ALA A 302 5.95 -13.84 -15.25
C ALA A 302 5.27 -14.99 -14.50
N ILE A 303 3.96 -14.83 -14.25
CA ILE A 303 3.10 -15.80 -13.54
C ILE A 303 1.95 -16.18 -14.47
N ASP A 304 2.03 -17.35 -15.08
CA ASP A 304 1.00 -17.84 -15.98
C ASP A 304 -0.17 -18.43 -15.21
N LEU A 305 -1.37 -18.05 -15.57
CA LEU A 305 -2.59 -18.55 -14.96
C LEU A 305 -3.12 -19.80 -15.67
N LYS A 306 -3.89 -20.59 -14.97
CA LYS A 306 -4.69 -21.66 -15.57
C LYS A 306 -5.85 -21.03 -16.34
N ARG A 307 -6.35 -21.74 -17.33
CA ARG A 307 -7.46 -21.27 -18.16
C ARG A 307 -8.74 -21.06 -17.31
N GLY A 308 -9.36 -19.87 -17.45
CA GLY A 308 -10.60 -19.53 -16.74
C GLY A 308 -10.42 -18.96 -15.33
N GLU A 309 -9.20 -18.73 -14.88
CA GLU A 309 -8.93 -18.13 -13.57
C GLU A 309 -9.03 -16.60 -13.61
N ASN A 310 -9.56 -16.02 -12.55
CA ASN A 310 -9.63 -14.56 -12.42
C ASN A 310 -8.27 -13.98 -11.99
N ALA A 311 -7.63 -13.24 -12.89
CA ALA A 311 -6.29 -12.69 -12.67
C ALA A 311 -6.23 -11.70 -11.48
N GLU A 312 -7.29 -10.89 -11.25
CA GLU A 312 -7.31 -9.93 -10.16
C GLU A 312 -7.36 -10.63 -8.80
N VAL A 313 -8.14 -11.71 -8.67
CA VAL A 313 -8.20 -12.51 -7.46
C VAL A 313 -6.83 -13.12 -7.12
N VAL A 314 -6.13 -13.64 -8.14
CA VAL A 314 -4.79 -14.19 -7.95
C VAL A 314 -3.80 -13.10 -7.52
N VAL A 315 -3.82 -11.92 -8.14
CA VAL A 315 -2.98 -10.78 -7.76
C VAL A 315 -3.24 -10.35 -6.32
N ASN A 316 -4.51 -10.26 -5.91
CA ASN A 316 -4.88 -9.89 -4.55
C ASN A 316 -4.36 -10.91 -3.53
N ASN A 317 -4.44 -12.20 -3.85
CA ASN A 317 -3.88 -13.26 -3.04
C ASN A 317 -2.34 -13.23 -2.99
N LEU A 318 -1.67 -12.85 -4.09
CA LEU A 318 -0.21 -12.64 -4.13
C LEU A 318 0.20 -11.50 -3.21
N PHE A 319 -0.48 -10.35 -3.24
CA PHE A 319 -0.20 -9.23 -2.33
C PHE A 319 -0.42 -9.59 -0.87
N LEU A 320 -1.47 -10.33 -0.55
CA LEU A 320 -1.79 -10.70 0.83
C LEU A 320 -0.77 -11.69 1.43
N ASN A 321 -0.25 -12.63 0.63
CA ASN A 321 0.52 -13.77 1.12
C ASN A 321 2.03 -13.68 0.85
N THR A 322 2.49 -12.66 0.10
CA THR A 322 3.90 -12.49 -0.29
C THR A 322 4.41 -11.09 0.02
N GLN A 323 5.71 -10.86 -0.18
CA GLN A 323 6.34 -9.56 -0.04
C GLN A 323 6.14 -8.63 -1.26
N LEU A 324 5.28 -9.01 -2.22
CA LEU A 324 4.86 -8.11 -3.31
C LEU A 324 4.07 -6.90 -2.78
N GLU A 325 3.44 -7.02 -1.61
CA GLU A 325 3.05 -5.90 -0.77
C GLU A 325 3.88 -5.93 0.51
N ASN A 326 4.54 -4.82 0.81
CA ASN A 326 5.35 -4.68 2.02
C ASN A 326 5.07 -3.35 2.72
N SER A 327 5.20 -3.34 4.05
CA SER A 327 5.05 -2.11 4.82
C SER A 327 6.42 -1.49 5.13
N PHE A 328 6.59 -0.21 4.81
CA PHE A 328 7.77 0.58 5.15
C PHE A 328 7.43 1.54 6.28
N SER A 329 8.08 1.35 7.44
CA SER A 329 7.87 2.21 8.60
C SER A 329 8.90 3.34 8.61
N ILE A 330 8.45 4.58 8.37
CA ILE A 330 9.30 5.77 8.44
C ILE A 330 9.54 6.14 9.90
N ASN A 331 10.80 6.45 10.23
CA ASN A 331 11.21 7.00 11.52
C ASN A 331 12.38 7.97 11.29
N MET A 332 12.10 9.27 11.31
CA MET A 332 13.03 10.34 10.93
C MET A 332 13.90 10.78 12.12
N VAL A 333 14.69 9.85 12.64
CA VAL A 333 15.66 10.13 13.71
C VAL A 333 17.03 10.41 13.11
N CYS A 334 17.63 11.57 13.41
CA CYS A 334 18.96 11.96 12.96
C CYS A 334 19.70 12.75 14.05
N LEU A 335 20.97 13.02 13.82
CA LEU A 335 21.78 13.85 14.71
C LEU A 335 21.64 15.33 14.31
N ASP A 336 21.27 16.16 15.24
CA ASP A 336 21.31 17.62 15.15
C ASP A 336 22.27 18.16 16.21
N ASN A 337 23.41 18.67 15.79
CA ASN A 337 24.50 19.10 16.66
C ASN A 337 24.93 17.96 17.64
N GLY A 338 25.12 16.75 17.13
CA GLY A 338 25.54 15.58 17.92
C GLY A 338 24.46 14.98 18.82
N GLN A 339 23.23 15.51 18.82
CA GLN A 339 22.11 15.00 19.63
C GLN A 339 21.08 14.29 18.76
N PRO A 340 20.63 13.08 19.13
CA PRO A 340 19.59 12.38 18.39
C PRO A 340 18.22 13.07 18.59
N LYS A 341 17.58 13.43 17.49
CA LYS A 341 16.24 14.05 17.45
C LYS A 341 15.35 13.35 16.47
N LEU A 342 14.07 13.22 16.83
CA LEU A 342 13.01 12.92 15.87
C LEU A 342 12.60 14.23 15.22
N MET A 343 12.78 14.33 13.90
CA MET A 343 12.54 15.55 13.14
C MET A 343 11.40 15.36 12.14
N ASN A 344 10.67 16.42 11.87
CA ASN A 344 9.68 16.47 10.79
C ASN A 344 10.33 16.94 9.48
N LEU A 345 9.58 16.94 8.39
CA LEU A 345 10.09 17.35 7.08
C LEU A 345 10.65 18.77 7.07
N LYS A 346 9.94 19.72 7.68
CA LYS A 346 10.36 21.12 7.74
C LYS A 346 11.66 21.30 8.53
N ASP A 347 11.80 20.60 9.66
CA ASP A 347 13.00 20.68 10.50
C ASP A 347 14.25 20.20 9.75
N ILE A 348 14.12 19.12 8.95
CA ILE A 348 15.23 18.58 8.14
C ILE A 348 15.64 19.58 7.05
N ILE A 349 14.68 20.14 6.32
CA ILE A 349 14.96 21.15 5.28
C ILE A 349 15.58 22.40 5.91
N ALA A 350 15.04 22.84 7.05
CA ALA A 350 15.58 24.00 7.79
C ALA A 350 17.03 23.79 8.24
N ALA A 351 17.35 22.59 8.74
CA ALA A 351 18.70 22.23 9.17
C ALA A 351 19.68 22.20 7.98
N PHE A 352 19.26 21.65 6.84
CA PHE A 352 20.05 21.66 5.62
C PHE A 352 20.33 23.10 5.12
N ILE A 353 19.30 23.93 5.02
CA ILE A 353 19.49 25.34 4.57
C ILE A 353 20.39 26.12 5.54
N ARG A 354 20.24 25.93 6.85
CA ARG A 354 21.13 26.51 7.86
C ARG A 354 22.59 26.09 7.65
N HIS A 355 22.81 24.81 7.41
CA HIS A 355 24.14 24.29 7.09
C HIS A 355 24.70 24.94 5.81
N ARG A 356 23.89 25.07 4.75
CA ARG A 356 24.31 25.78 3.54
C ARG A 356 24.66 27.25 3.80
N GLN A 357 23.89 27.94 4.65
CA GLN A 357 24.22 29.31 5.05
C GLN A 357 25.60 29.41 5.72
N GLU A 358 25.89 28.50 6.65
CA GLU A 358 27.16 28.41 7.33
C GLU A 358 28.32 28.15 6.34
N VAL A 359 28.17 27.10 5.51
CA VAL A 359 29.17 26.73 4.50
C VAL A 359 29.47 27.86 3.53
N VAL A 360 28.46 28.53 2.97
CA VAL A 360 28.64 29.63 2.04
C VAL A 360 29.30 30.83 2.75
N THR A 361 28.89 31.12 3.98
CA THR A 361 29.50 32.20 4.76
C THR A 361 31.00 31.93 5.01
N ARG A 362 31.35 30.74 5.50
CA ARG A 362 32.73 30.34 5.77
C ARG A 362 33.58 30.33 4.49
N ARG A 363 33.03 29.80 3.39
CA ARG A 363 33.66 29.81 2.07
C ARG A 363 33.95 31.25 1.62
N THR A 364 32.95 32.13 1.70
CA THR A 364 33.08 33.54 1.30
C THR A 364 34.12 34.28 2.15
N MET A 365 34.18 33.99 3.45
CA MET A 365 35.21 34.53 4.34
C MET A 365 36.62 34.05 3.94
N PHE A 366 36.75 32.76 3.61
CA PHE A 366 38.02 32.18 3.16
C PHE A 366 38.48 32.81 1.84
N GLU A 367 37.58 32.89 0.87
CA GLU A 367 37.86 33.50 -0.44
C GLU A 367 38.18 35.01 -0.32
N LEU A 368 37.45 35.73 0.55
CA LEU A 368 37.72 37.14 0.85
C LEU A 368 39.11 37.30 1.47
N ARG A 369 39.49 36.47 2.42
CA ARG A 369 40.83 36.46 3.02
C ARG A 369 41.90 36.27 1.94
N LYS A 370 41.71 35.26 1.08
CA LYS A 370 42.65 34.96 -0.01
C LYS A 370 42.71 36.11 -1.07
N ALA A 371 41.58 36.68 -1.40
CA ALA A 371 41.50 37.83 -2.30
C ALA A 371 42.19 39.06 -1.70
N ARG A 372 42.02 39.33 -0.41
CA ARG A 372 42.73 40.41 0.30
C ARG A 372 44.24 40.15 0.37
N GLU A 373 44.69 38.93 0.71
CA GLU A 373 46.11 38.57 0.68
C GLU A 373 46.73 38.82 -0.71
N ARG A 374 46.04 38.39 -1.77
CA ARG A 374 46.50 38.57 -3.15
C ARG A 374 46.47 40.05 -3.56
N GLY A 375 45.36 40.73 -3.25
CA GLY A 375 45.20 42.18 -3.52
C GLY A 375 46.26 43.03 -2.83
N HIS A 376 46.60 42.68 -1.57
CA HIS A 376 47.65 43.35 -0.81
C HIS A 376 49.02 43.24 -1.49
N ILE A 377 49.35 42.03 -2.01
CA ILE A 377 50.59 41.85 -2.77
C ILE A 377 50.61 42.68 -4.05
N LEU A 378 49.49 42.65 -4.80
CA LEU A 378 49.34 43.39 -6.05
C LEU A 378 49.43 44.92 -5.83
N GLU A 379 48.84 45.41 -4.75
CA GLU A 379 48.90 46.78 -4.31
C GLU A 379 50.36 47.20 -4.08
N GLY A 380 51.13 46.42 -3.32
CA GLY A 380 52.56 46.70 -3.10
C GLY A 380 53.40 46.65 -4.38
N LEU A 381 53.09 45.72 -5.29
CA LEU A 381 53.74 45.66 -6.61
C LEU A 381 53.42 46.86 -7.46
N THR A 382 52.19 47.37 -7.43
CA THR A 382 51.76 48.57 -8.17
C THR A 382 52.48 49.84 -7.64
N VAL A 383 52.60 49.96 -6.30
CA VAL A 383 53.38 51.06 -5.69
C VAL A 383 54.86 50.93 -6.08
N ALA A 384 55.38 49.70 -6.09
CA ALA A 384 56.77 49.48 -6.49
C ALA A 384 57.06 49.86 -7.94
N LEU A 385 56.13 49.57 -8.85
CA LEU A 385 56.23 49.98 -10.26
C LEU A 385 56.16 51.51 -10.45
N ALA A 386 55.33 52.20 -9.66
CA ALA A 386 55.26 53.66 -9.67
C ALA A 386 56.57 54.35 -9.15
N ASN A 387 57.32 53.63 -8.26
CA ASN A 387 58.57 54.14 -7.67
C ASN A 387 59.78 53.28 -8.08
N ILE A 388 59.76 52.72 -9.30
CA ILE A 388 60.66 51.69 -9.75
C ILE A 388 62.14 52.13 -9.71
N ASP A 389 62.46 53.29 -10.08
CA ASP A 389 63.83 53.83 -10.14
C ASP A 389 64.47 53.97 -8.74
N GLU A 390 63.72 54.48 -7.78
CA GLU A 390 64.13 54.64 -6.40
C GLU A 390 64.28 53.25 -5.68
N ILE A 391 63.38 52.32 -5.97
CA ILE A 391 63.45 50.98 -5.44
C ILE A 391 64.65 50.21 -6.00
N ILE A 392 64.88 50.24 -7.28
CA ILE A 392 66.06 49.65 -7.91
C ILE A 392 67.36 50.30 -7.35
N GLU A 393 67.40 51.56 -7.15
CA GLU A 393 68.57 52.20 -6.52
C GLU A 393 68.78 51.75 -5.08
N THR A 394 67.72 51.70 -4.30
CA THR A 394 67.76 51.15 -2.91
C THR A 394 68.27 49.74 -2.87
N ILE A 395 67.82 48.84 -3.75
CA ILE A 395 68.27 47.48 -3.84
C ILE A 395 69.73 47.35 -4.26
N LYS A 396 70.17 48.16 -5.31
CA LYS A 396 71.51 48.13 -5.80
C LYS A 396 72.57 48.73 -4.81
N THR A 397 72.18 49.69 -3.98
CA THR A 397 73.06 50.30 -2.97
C THR A 397 73.10 49.53 -1.65
N SER A 398 72.26 48.47 -1.43
CA SER A 398 72.25 47.64 -0.28
C SER A 398 73.35 46.57 -0.37
N ALA A 399 74.03 46.24 0.72
CA ALA A 399 75.13 45.28 0.76
C ALA A 399 74.64 43.82 0.67
N ASN A 400 73.43 43.55 1.09
CA ASN A 400 72.82 42.20 1.08
C ASN A 400 71.29 42.27 1.05
N PRO A 401 70.58 41.18 0.71
CA PRO A 401 69.11 41.17 0.62
C PRO A 401 68.40 41.53 1.94
N ALA A 402 68.97 41.27 3.10
CA ALA A 402 68.38 41.61 4.40
C ALA A 402 68.39 43.14 4.61
N GLU A 403 69.51 43.83 4.30
CA GLU A 403 69.55 45.28 4.32
C GLU A 403 68.61 45.95 3.30
N ALA A 404 68.52 45.36 2.11
CA ALA A 404 67.54 45.86 1.12
C ALA A 404 66.10 45.74 1.66
N ARG A 405 65.79 44.64 2.33
CA ARG A 405 64.46 44.42 2.96
C ARG A 405 64.19 45.48 4.05
N GLU A 406 65.15 45.71 4.95
CA GLU A 406 64.98 46.72 6.01
C GLU A 406 64.85 48.16 5.48
N ARG A 407 65.59 48.55 4.44
CA ARG A 407 65.49 49.88 3.82
C ARG A 407 64.18 50.04 3.07
N LEU A 408 63.68 49.01 2.38
CA LEU A 408 62.37 49.05 1.69
C LEU A 408 61.21 49.17 2.69
N LEU A 409 61.27 48.51 3.83
CA LEU A 409 60.30 48.58 4.93
C LEU A 409 60.29 49.94 5.62
N ALA A 410 61.47 50.57 5.81
CA ALA A 410 61.61 51.86 6.43
C ALA A 410 61.23 53.05 5.48
N GLY A 411 61.20 52.75 4.18
CA GLY A 411 60.92 53.74 3.15
C GLY A 411 59.45 54.22 3.16
N GLU A 412 59.33 55.48 2.72
CA GLU A 412 58.01 56.10 2.48
C GLU A 412 57.87 56.35 0.97
N TRP A 413 56.92 55.63 0.37
CA TRP A 413 56.74 55.55 -1.09
C TRP A 413 55.56 56.39 -1.56
N ALA A 414 55.71 57.01 -2.69
CA ALA A 414 54.52 57.68 -3.27
C ALA A 414 53.44 56.71 -3.68
N GLY A 415 52.20 56.95 -3.29
CA GLY A 415 51.06 56.00 -3.53
C GLY A 415 50.76 55.75 -5.02
N GLY A 416 51.22 56.67 -5.91
CA GLY A 416 51.12 56.44 -7.34
C GLY A 416 49.76 56.19 -7.89
N GLY A 417 49.69 55.14 -8.74
CA GLY A 417 48.46 54.67 -9.36
C GLY A 417 47.47 53.99 -8.40
N VAL A 418 47.93 53.58 -7.19
CA VAL A 418 47.08 52.92 -6.20
C VAL A 418 46.02 53.85 -5.63
N VAL A 419 46.38 55.14 -5.41
CA VAL A 419 45.42 56.14 -4.90
C VAL A 419 44.21 56.27 -5.83
N ALA A 420 44.43 56.37 -7.14
CA ALA A 420 43.35 56.48 -8.12
C ALA A 420 42.51 55.23 -8.26
N LEU A 421 43.12 54.05 -8.05
CA LEU A 421 42.38 52.76 -8.06
C LEU A 421 41.54 52.55 -6.80
N LEU A 422 42.07 52.91 -5.62
CA LEU A 422 41.34 52.84 -4.35
C LEU A 422 40.18 53.85 -4.30
N GLU A 423 40.37 55.04 -4.85
CA GLU A 423 39.28 56.03 -4.99
C GLU A 423 38.17 55.54 -5.92
N LYS A 424 38.49 54.87 -7.05
CA LYS A 424 37.54 54.26 -7.96
C LYS A 424 36.83 53.06 -7.33
N ALA A 425 37.48 52.32 -6.48
CA ALA A 425 36.92 51.16 -5.79
C ALA A 425 36.08 51.52 -4.55
N GLY A 426 35.91 52.82 -4.22
CA GLY A 426 35.01 53.25 -3.14
C GLY A 426 35.43 52.77 -1.74
N ALA A 427 36.71 52.94 -1.40
CA ALA A 427 37.26 52.56 -0.06
C ALA A 427 37.24 51.09 0.30
N ILE A 428 37.32 50.21 -0.68
CA ILE A 428 37.47 48.74 -0.44
C ILE A 428 38.87 48.51 0.11
N SER A 429 38.97 48.05 1.35
CA SER A 429 40.24 47.71 1.95
C SER A 429 40.72 46.33 1.46
N VAL A 430 41.83 46.29 0.74
CA VAL A 430 42.59 45.10 0.40
C VAL A 430 43.54 44.67 1.53
N ARG A 431 43.49 45.35 2.65
CA ARG A 431 44.34 45.10 3.78
C ARG A 431 43.93 43.76 4.44
N PRO A 432 44.83 42.83 4.66
CA PRO A 432 44.59 41.66 5.51
C PRO A 432 44.23 42.09 6.93
N ASP A 433 43.44 41.24 7.64
CA ASP A 433 42.98 41.56 8.99
C ASP A 433 44.18 41.63 9.98
N GLU A 434 45.24 40.85 9.75
CA GLU A 434 46.50 40.84 10.55
C GLU A 434 47.69 40.96 9.60
N ILE A 435 48.62 41.88 9.91
CA ILE A 435 49.91 41.99 9.23
C ILE A 435 51.03 41.87 10.27
N GLU A 436 51.88 40.86 10.06
CA GLU A 436 52.98 40.57 10.96
C GLU A 436 53.95 41.77 11.09
N GLY A 437 54.28 42.17 12.36
CA GLY A 437 55.23 43.23 12.67
C GLY A 437 54.70 44.65 12.51
N GLU A 438 53.36 44.85 12.48
CA GLU A 438 52.75 46.18 12.37
C GLU A 438 52.84 46.98 13.67
N ASP A 439 53.31 48.23 13.56
CA ASP A 439 53.25 49.20 14.65
C ASP A 439 51.96 50.01 14.56
N PRO A 440 51.07 50.00 15.59
CA PRO A 440 49.84 50.78 15.59
C PRO A 440 50.02 52.28 15.33
N ASN A 441 51.23 52.84 15.64
CA ASN A 441 51.54 54.25 15.40
C ASN A 441 52.05 54.55 13.98
N ARG A 442 52.44 53.49 13.24
CA ARG A 442 52.95 53.55 11.89
C ARG A 442 52.43 52.41 11.02
N PRO A 443 51.13 52.43 10.72
CA PRO A 443 50.49 51.35 10.00
C PRO A 443 51.05 51.19 8.58
N PHE A 444 51.10 49.94 8.09
CA PHE A 444 51.41 49.68 6.69
C PHE A 444 50.27 50.07 5.78
N GLY A 445 50.55 50.32 4.51
CA GLY A 445 49.57 50.75 3.50
C GLY A 445 49.58 52.23 3.27
N LEU A 446 48.48 52.78 2.68
CA LEU A 446 48.32 54.18 2.29
C LEU A 446 47.93 55.05 3.50
N SER A 447 48.75 56.15 3.78
CA SER A 447 48.44 57.19 4.76
C SER A 447 48.80 58.53 4.14
N ASP A 448 47.85 59.46 4.01
CA ASP A 448 48.09 60.83 3.50
C ASP A 448 48.92 60.89 2.22
N SER A 449 48.63 60.03 1.22
CA SER A 449 49.37 59.91 -0.06
C SER A 449 50.74 59.21 0.02
N ILE A 450 51.19 58.84 1.17
CA ILE A 450 52.40 57.99 1.43
C ILE A 450 52.02 56.58 1.64
N TYR A 451 52.72 55.70 0.96
CA TYR A 451 52.54 54.25 1.11
C TYR A 451 53.69 53.59 1.85
N ARG A 452 53.41 52.76 2.83
CA ARG A 452 54.39 51.95 3.55
C ARG A 452 54.23 50.49 3.24
N LEU A 453 55.29 49.90 2.74
CA LEU A 453 55.30 48.51 2.33
C LEU A 453 55.35 47.55 3.54
N SER A 454 54.52 46.49 3.49
CA SER A 454 54.55 45.40 4.49
C SER A 454 55.67 44.40 4.22
N PRO A 455 56.05 43.54 5.20
CA PRO A 455 57.05 42.49 5.02
C PRO A 455 56.74 41.52 3.87
N THR A 456 55.45 41.18 3.68
CA THR A 456 54.98 40.32 2.58
C THR A 456 55.10 41.01 1.22
N GLN A 457 54.78 42.25 1.13
CA GLN A 457 54.95 43.08 -0.09
C GLN A 457 56.39 43.23 -0.47
N VAL A 458 57.26 43.58 0.48
CA VAL A 458 58.73 43.68 0.25
C VAL A 458 59.32 42.35 -0.21
N GLY A 459 58.86 41.21 0.35
CA GLY A 459 59.22 39.89 -0.14
C GLY A 459 58.86 39.68 -1.62
N ALA A 460 57.64 40.00 -1.99
CA ALA A 460 57.16 39.87 -3.36
C ALA A 460 57.89 40.83 -4.34
N ILE A 461 58.28 42.06 -3.89
CA ILE A 461 59.06 42.99 -4.68
C ILE A 461 60.48 42.48 -4.93
N LEU A 462 61.13 41.94 -3.93
CA LEU A 462 62.47 41.36 -4.06
C LEU A 462 62.56 40.10 -4.94
N GLU A 463 61.44 39.36 -5.03
CA GLU A 463 61.27 38.19 -5.93
C GLU A 463 60.81 38.55 -7.35
N LEU A 464 60.62 39.85 -7.62
CA LEU A 464 60.14 40.37 -8.89
C LEU A 464 61.15 40.16 -10.02
N ARG A 465 60.78 39.45 -11.06
CA ARG A 465 61.66 39.16 -12.18
C ARG A 465 61.64 40.32 -13.16
N LEU A 466 62.85 40.70 -13.67
CA LEU A 466 63.05 41.87 -14.56
C LEU A 466 62.10 41.93 -15.80
N HIS A 467 61.71 40.81 -16.33
CA HIS A 467 60.73 40.76 -17.48
C HIS A 467 59.34 41.30 -17.11
N ARG A 468 58.97 41.26 -15.82
CA ARG A 468 57.66 41.81 -15.34
C ARG A 468 57.65 43.34 -15.25
N LEU A 469 58.76 44.03 -15.50
CA LEU A 469 58.86 45.46 -15.55
C LEU A 469 58.48 46.08 -16.92
N THR A 470 58.13 45.25 -17.91
CA THR A 470 57.67 45.71 -19.23
C THR A 470 56.25 46.26 -19.14
N GLY A 471 55.98 47.31 -19.97
CA GLY A 471 54.68 48.01 -19.97
C GLY A 471 53.49 47.04 -20.10
N LEU A 472 53.57 45.99 -20.97
CA LEU A 472 52.54 44.97 -21.12
C LEU A 472 52.27 44.19 -19.87
N GLU A 473 53.28 43.93 -19.04
CA GLU A 473 53.10 43.20 -17.77
C GLU A 473 52.55 44.13 -16.68
N GLN A 474 52.89 45.46 -16.72
CA GLN A 474 52.27 46.46 -15.84
C GLN A 474 50.75 46.53 -16.06
N ASP A 475 50.30 46.57 -17.32
CA ASP A 475 48.90 46.60 -17.67
C ASP A 475 48.15 45.34 -17.18
N LYS A 476 48.81 44.16 -17.27
CA LYS A 476 48.23 42.89 -16.71
C LYS A 476 48.09 42.95 -15.19
N LEU A 477 49.09 43.45 -14.47
CA LEU A 477 49.04 43.61 -13.02
C LEU A 477 47.93 44.58 -12.60
N HIS A 478 47.73 45.66 -13.32
CA HIS A 478 46.63 46.61 -13.10
C HIS A 478 45.27 45.99 -13.38
N ALA A 479 45.16 45.20 -14.44
CA ALA A 479 43.92 44.48 -14.77
C ALA A 479 43.61 43.42 -13.68
N GLU A 480 44.61 42.60 -13.28
CA GLU A 480 44.44 41.59 -12.18
C GLU A 480 44.05 42.28 -10.87
N TYR A 481 44.69 43.41 -10.51
CA TYR A 481 44.33 44.15 -9.30
C TYR A 481 42.89 44.69 -9.34
N THR A 482 42.45 45.22 -10.48
CA THR A 482 41.08 45.71 -10.65
C THR A 482 40.07 44.59 -10.54
N GLU A 483 40.37 43.38 -11.08
CA GLU A 483 39.55 42.20 -10.96
C GLU A 483 39.44 41.76 -9.51
N ILE A 484 40.56 41.67 -8.77
CA ILE A 484 40.57 41.30 -7.35
C ILE A 484 39.78 42.32 -6.51
N LEU A 485 39.87 43.60 -6.79
CA LEU A 485 39.05 44.62 -6.12
C LEU A 485 37.53 44.36 -6.35
N GLY A 486 37.15 44.01 -7.57
CA GLY A 486 35.77 43.63 -7.88
C GLY A 486 35.33 42.42 -7.08
N GLN A 487 36.17 41.33 -7.01
CA GLN A 487 35.90 40.15 -6.23
C GLN A 487 35.77 40.44 -4.72
N ILE A 488 36.64 41.26 -4.14
CA ILE A 488 36.56 41.68 -2.74
C ILE A 488 35.23 42.41 -2.46
N ALA A 489 34.84 43.33 -3.38
CA ALA A 489 33.56 44.03 -3.25
C ALA A 489 32.38 43.10 -3.25
N GLU A 490 32.33 42.16 -4.19
CA GLU A 490 31.27 41.15 -4.30
C GLU A 490 31.21 40.24 -3.06
N LEU A 491 32.34 39.65 -2.66
CA LEU A 491 32.43 38.81 -1.48
C LEU A 491 32.04 39.57 -0.20
N THR A 492 32.45 40.83 -0.07
CA THR A 492 32.06 41.66 1.07
C THR A 492 30.56 41.98 1.06
N ALA A 493 29.96 42.20 -0.10
CA ALA A 493 28.53 42.45 -0.22
C ALA A 493 27.74 41.21 0.19
N ILE A 494 28.16 39.99 -0.22
CA ILE A 494 27.52 38.72 0.17
C ILE A 494 27.55 38.53 1.69
N LEU A 495 28.65 38.86 2.37
CA LEU A 495 28.77 38.74 3.84
C LEU A 495 27.92 39.76 4.60
N ASN A 496 27.68 40.95 4.02
CA ASN A 496 26.93 42.03 4.66
C ASN A 496 25.41 42.00 4.37
N ASP A 497 24.99 41.32 3.32
CA ASP A 497 23.57 41.23 2.95
C ASP A 497 23.09 39.78 2.92
N PHE A 498 22.20 39.46 3.86
CA PHE A 498 21.58 38.12 3.97
C PHE A 498 20.83 37.71 2.70
N ASN A 499 20.22 38.68 1.96
CA ASN A 499 19.50 38.34 0.73
C ASN A 499 20.46 37.92 -0.39
N LEU A 500 21.64 38.53 -0.46
CA LEU A 500 22.68 38.11 -1.41
C LEU A 500 23.23 36.75 -1.06
N LEU A 501 23.48 36.47 0.22
CA LEU A 501 23.89 35.15 0.70
C LEU A 501 22.84 34.08 0.31
N MET A 502 21.56 34.35 0.55
CA MET A 502 20.47 33.43 0.16
C MET A 502 20.34 33.32 -1.36
N GLY A 503 20.68 34.38 -2.12
CA GLY A 503 20.77 34.37 -3.58
C GLY A 503 21.78 33.36 -4.10
N VAL A 504 22.98 33.34 -3.52
CA VAL A 504 24.02 32.35 -3.86
C VAL A 504 23.53 30.91 -3.58
N ILE A 505 22.89 30.68 -2.44
CA ILE A 505 22.35 29.36 -2.09
C ILE A 505 21.27 28.92 -3.07
N ARG A 506 20.37 29.83 -3.48
CA ARG A 506 19.34 29.54 -4.48
C ARG A 506 19.93 29.18 -5.82
N GLU A 507 20.95 29.92 -6.25
CA GLU A 507 21.63 29.65 -7.52
C GLU A 507 22.32 28.28 -7.51
N GLU A 508 23.02 27.93 -6.44
CA GLU A 508 23.64 26.61 -6.29
C GLU A 508 22.61 25.48 -6.29
N LEU A 509 21.49 25.65 -5.59
CA LEU A 509 20.39 24.68 -5.61
C LEU A 509 19.76 24.55 -6.99
N ALA A 510 19.59 25.66 -7.72
CA ALA A 510 19.09 25.63 -9.08
C ALA A 510 20.05 24.91 -10.05
N GLN A 511 21.38 25.10 -9.88
CA GLN A 511 22.39 24.33 -10.62
C GLN A 511 22.32 22.83 -10.33
N VAL A 512 22.15 22.44 -9.06
CA VAL A 512 21.95 21.04 -8.67
C VAL A 512 20.68 20.49 -9.33
N LEU A 513 19.59 21.24 -9.32
CA LEU A 513 18.34 20.83 -9.97
C LEU A 513 18.52 20.61 -11.48
N GLN A 514 19.18 21.55 -12.15
CA GLN A 514 19.43 21.46 -13.60
C GLN A 514 20.31 20.26 -13.95
N GLN A 515 21.25 19.90 -13.09
CA GLN A 515 22.26 18.87 -13.38
C GLN A 515 21.81 17.47 -13.00
N TYR A 516 21.04 17.32 -11.92
CA TYR A 516 20.68 16.02 -11.31
C TYR A 516 19.18 15.79 -11.20
N GLY A 517 18.35 16.75 -11.60
CA GLY A 517 16.89 16.61 -11.58
C GLY A 517 16.44 15.50 -12.51
N ASP A 518 15.56 14.62 -12.02
CA ASP A 518 15.00 13.50 -12.75
C ASP A 518 13.50 13.30 -12.43
N ALA A 519 12.88 12.39 -13.16
CA ALA A 519 11.48 12.02 -12.96
C ALA A 519 11.32 11.08 -11.76
N ARG A 520 10.16 11.16 -11.11
CA ARG A 520 9.74 10.22 -10.06
C ARG A 520 9.63 8.80 -10.61
N ARG A 521 10.08 7.81 -9.86
CA ARG A 521 9.97 6.38 -10.16
C ARG A 521 8.77 5.73 -9.47
N THR A 522 8.51 6.09 -8.20
CA THR A 522 7.44 5.50 -7.38
C THR A 522 6.12 6.21 -7.61
N GLU A 523 5.08 5.47 -7.95
CA GLU A 523 3.71 5.96 -8.09
C GLU A 523 3.04 6.09 -6.71
N ILE A 524 2.13 7.09 -6.54
CA ILE A 524 1.39 7.29 -5.29
C ILE A 524 -0.10 7.28 -5.60
N VAL A 525 -0.84 6.33 -5.01
CA VAL A 525 -2.28 6.19 -5.14
C VAL A 525 -2.97 6.73 -3.88
N GLU A 526 -4.00 7.58 -4.05
CA GLU A 526 -4.61 8.33 -2.95
C GLU A 526 -5.43 7.47 -2.00
N SER A 527 -6.16 6.49 -2.52
CA SER A 527 -7.04 5.63 -1.74
C SER A 527 -6.36 4.29 -1.43
N ARG A 528 -6.37 3.93 -0.16
CA ARG A 528 -6.08 2.56 0.25
C ARG A 528 -7.35 1.74 0.12
N VAL A 529 -7.42 0.87 -0.86
CA VAL A 529 -8.42 -0.20 -0.89
C VAL A 529 -7.88 -1.30 0.01
N ASP A 530 -8.40 -1.39 1.24
CA ASP A 530 -8.15 -2.56 2.08
C ASP A 530 -8.86 -3.74 1.44
N PHE A 531 -8.15 -4.80 1.09
CA PHE A 531 -8.75 -6.02 0.57
C PHE A 531 -9.78 -6.56 1.57
N CYS A 532 -11.03 -6.60 1.17
CA CYS A 532 -12.03 -7.40 1.82
C CYS A 532 -11.74 -8.88 1.54
N ARG A 533 -12.15 -9.77 2.45
CA ARG A 533 -12.01 -11.21 2.25
C ARG A 533 -12.78 -11.70 1.01
N GLU A 534 -13.74 -10.91 0.57
CA GLU A 534 -14.54 -11.07 -0.65
C GLU A 534 -13.69 -10.92 -1.92
N ASP A 535 -12.75 -9.93 -1.95
CA ASP A 535 -11.87 -9.65 -3.09
C ASP A 535 -10.86 -10.78 -3.37
N LEU A 536 -10.78 -11.76 -2.48
CA LEU A 536 -9.85 -12.90 -2.55
C LEU A 536 -10.51 -14.18 -3.05
N ILE A 537 -11.83 -14.15 -3.28
CA ILE A 537 -12.63 -15.32 -3.64
C ILE A 537 -13.38 -15.00 -4.93
N PRO A 538 -13.27 -15.83 -5.99
CA PRO A 538 -14.06 -15.64 -7.19
C PRO A 538 -15.55 -15.71 -6.88
N GLU A 539 -16.34 -14.85 -7.49
CA GLU A 539 -17.78 -14.86 -7.33
C GLU A 539 -18.40 -16.04 -8.10
N GLU A 540 -19.13 -16.91 -7.38
CA GLU A 540 -19.78 -18.09 -7.94
C GLU A 540 -21.17 -18.27 -7.33
N GLN A 541 -22.09 -18.84 -8.11
CA GLN A 541 -23.38 -19.29 -7.59
C GLN A 541 -23.21 -20.62 -6.86
N VAL A 542 -23.60 -20.66 -5.61
CA VAL A 542 -23.50 -21.84 -4.76
C VAL A 542 -24.84 -22.24 -4.17
N VAL A 543 -24.98 -23.54 -3.92
CA VAL A 543 -26.12 -24.10 -3.17
C VAL A 543 -25.71 -24.21 -1.71
N LEU A 544 -26.26 -23.36 -0.86
CA LEU A 544 -26.13 -23.45 0.59
C LEU A 544 -27.17 -24.43 1.13
N THR A 545 -26.74 -25.45 1.82
CA THR A 545 -27.60 -26.41 2.49
C THR A 545 -27.40 -26.38 3.99
N VAL A 546 -28.51 -26.42 4.74
CA VAL A 546 -28.49 -26.57 6.21
C VAL A 546 -29.37 -27.70 6.58
N SER A 547 -28.83 -28.68 7.33
CA SER A 547 -29.58 -29.86 7.83
C SER A 547 -30.36 -29.51 9.09
N GLN A 548 -31.33 -30.40 9.45
CA GLN A 548 -32.12 -30.25 10.68
C GLN A 548 -31.24 -30.27 11.94
N THR A 549 -30.18 -31.08 11.93
CA THR A 549 -29.22 -31.10 13.05
C THR A 549 -28.25 -29.95 13.04
N GLY A 550 -28.39 -29.00 12.09
CA GLY A 550 -27.64 -27.77 12.05
C GLY A 550 -26.28 -27.87 11.37
N TYR A 551 -26.04 -28.82 10.46
CA TYR A 551 -24.84 -28.84 9.62
C TYR A 551 -25.04 -27.98 8.36
N ALA A 552 -24.11 -27.07 8.10
CA ALA A 552 -24.13 -26.22 6.94
C ALA A 552 -22.93 -26.51 6.01
N LYS A 553 -23.18 -26.47 4.70
CA LYS A 553 -22.17 -26.55 3.64
C LYS A 553 -22.62 -25.82 2.41
N THR A 554 -21.65 -25.43 1.57
CA THR A 554 -21.88 -24.89 0.23
C THR A 554 -21.35 -25.84 -0.83
N GLN A 555 -21.98 -25.82 -1.99
CA GLN A 555 -21.59 -26.60 -3.18
C GLN A 555 -21.81 -25.74 -4.42
N PRO A 556 -20.94 -25.82 -5.45
CA PRO A 556 -21.20 -25.13 -6.70
C PRO A 556 -22.54 -25.56 -7.29
N LEU A 557 -23.27 -24.61 -7.89
CA LEU A 557 -24.57 -24.92 -8.52
C LEU A 557 -24.40 -25.86 -9.71
N SER A 558 -23.26 -25.81 -10.40
CA SER A 558 -22.88 -26.71 -11.50
C SER A 558 -22.86 -28.21 -11.14
N ASP A 559 -22.70 -28.54 -9.86
CA ASP A 559 -22.74 -29.93 -9.38
C ASP A 559 -24.15 -30.55 -9.50
N TYR A 560 -25.20 -29.75 -9.70
CA TYR A 560 -26.60 -30.20 -9.75
C TYR A 560 -27.12 -30.18 -11.18
N GLN A 561 -27.06 -31.31 -11.90
CA GLN A 561 -27.59 -31.45 -13.27
C GLN A 561 -29.11 -31.55 -13.29
N ALA A 562 -29.78 -30.93 -14.25
CA ALA A 562 -31.20 -31.03 -14.47
C ALA A 562 -31.62 -32.48 -14.82
N GLN A 563 -32.76 -32.98 -14.27
CA GLN A 563 -33.30 -34.30 -14.54
C GLN A 563 -34.76 -34.19 -15.00
N ARG A 564 -35.20 -35.12 -15.86
CA ARG A 564 -36.61 -35.18 -16.31
C ARG A 564 -37.52 -35.61 -15.18
N ARG A 565 -38.79 -35.14 -15.19
CA ARG A 565 -39.87 -35.50 -14.28
C ARG A 565 -39.96 -37.03 -14.04
N GLY A 566 -40.06 -37.46 -12.75
CA GLY A 566 -40.18 -38.89 -12.36
C GLY A 566 -38.88 -39.69 -12.37
N GLY A 567 -37.70 -39.02 -12.50
CA GLY A 567 -36.40 -39.67 -12.33
C GLY A 567 -36.11 -40.08 -10.89
N ARG A 568 -35.21 -41.06 -10.67
CA ARG A 568 -34.63 -41.35 -9.35
C ARG A 568 -33.59 -40.28 -9.07
N GLY A 569 -33.79 -39.45 -8.03
CA GLY A 569 -32.85 -38.41 -7.61
C GLY A 569 -31.47 -38.95 -7.24
N LYS A 570 -30.48 -38.05 -7.23
CA LYS A 570 -29.13 -38.32 -6.68
C LYS A 570 -29.11 -37.90 -5.22
N SER A 571 -28.48 -38.68 -4.32
CA SER A 571 -28.29 -38.28 -2.93
C SER A 571 -27.46 -37.01 -2.85
N ALA A 572 -28.00 -35.96 -2.21
CA ALA A 572 -27.32 -34.67 -2.01
C ALA A 572 -26.27 -34.74 -0.90
N THR A 573 -26.39 -35.73 0.00
CA THR A 573 -25.46 -35.92 1.12
C THR A 573 -25.58 -37.32 1.69
N SER A 574 -24.47 -37.86 2.20
CA SER A 574 -24.51 -39.11 2.99
C SER A 574 -24.83 -38.76 4.44
N MET A 575 -26.04 -38.92 4.86
CA MET A 575 -26.50 -38.61 6.21
C MET A 575 -26.53 -39.81 7.12
N LYS A 576 -26.50 -39.59 8.44
CA LYS A 576 -26.90 -40.61 9.42
C LYS A 576 -28.42 -40.77 9.36
N ASP A 577 -28.93 -41.89 9.79
CA ASP A 577 -30.33 -42.35 9.64
C ASP A 577 -31.43 -41.39 10.16
N ASP A 578 -31.07 -40.27 10.83
CA ASP A 578 -32.02 -39.33 11.45
C ASP A 578 -31.80 -37.84 11.08
N ASP A 579 -31.00 -37.46 10.05
CA ASP A 579 -30.76 -36.06 9.66
C ASP A 579 -31.20 -35.85 8.22
N PHE A 580 -31.83 -34.68 7.92
CA PHE A 580 -32.27 -34.31 6.58
C PHE A 580 -32.00 -32.81 6.29
N ILE A 581 -31.96 -32.45 5.01
CA ILE A 581 -31.77 -31.04 4.59
C ILE A 581 -33.06 -30.28 4.89
N GLN A 582 -32.98 -29.33 5.80
CA GLN A 582 -34.11 -28.47 6.17
C GLN A 582 -34.17 -27.20 5.30
N HIS A 583 -33.00 -26.59 5.00
CA HIS A 583 -32.92 -25.39 4.16
C HIS A 583 -31.97 -25.62 3.01
N LEU A 584 -32.41 -25.19 1.81
CA LEU A 584 -31.62 -25.17 0.61
C LEU A 584 -31.83 -23.81 -0.06
N ILE A 585 -30.72 -23.10 -0.35
CA ILE A 585 -30.74 -21.76 -0.90
C ILE A 585 -29.66 -21.65 -1.98
N VAL A 586 -30.03 -21.06 -3.10
CA VAL A 586 -29.08 -20.67 -4.15
C VAL A 586 -28.74 -19.21 -3.97
N ALA A 587 -27.48 -18.90 -3.84
CA ALA A 587 -26.99 -17.54 -3.67
C ALA A 587 -25.55 -17.39 -4.20
N SER A 588 -25.12 -16.16 -4.52
CA SER A 588 -23.69 -15.86 -4.71
C SER A 588 -22.91 -16.16 -3.42
N ASN A 589 -21.71 -16.71 -3.54
CA ASN A 589 -20.83 -16.90 -2.38
C ASN A 589 -20.46 -15.58 -1.69
N HIS A 590 -20.55 -14.42 -2.37
CA HIS A 590 -20.35 -13.08 -1.80
C HIS A 590 -21.59 -12.55 -1.08
N ALA A 591 -22.76 -13.18 -1.25
CA ALA A 591 -23.99 -12.73 -0.63
C ALA A 591 -23.92 -12.75 0.90
N THR A 592 -24.66 -11.84 1.51
CA THR A 592 -24.92 -11.86 2.95
C THR A 592 -26.18 -12.66 3.21
N VAL A 593 -26.16 -13.55 4.17
CA VAL A 593 -27.29 -14.35 4.58
C VAL A 593 -27.78 -13.89 5.94
N LEU A 594 -29.07 -13.57 6.04
CA LEU A 594 -29.74 -13.33 7.30
C LEU A 594 -30.35 -14.64 7.79
N CYS A 595 -29.82 -15.19 8.87
CA CYS A 595 -30.30 -16.44 9.49
C CYS A 595 -31.28 -16.09 10.62
N PHE A 596 -32.56 -16.38 10.43
CA PHE A 596 -33.59 -16.18 11.44
C PHE A 596 -33.80 -17.45 12.24
N THR A 597 -33.99 -17.32 13.53
CA THR A 597 -34.11 -18.45 14.45
C THR A 597 -35.52 -18.63 14.98
N ASN A 598 -35.81 -19.83 15.46
CA ASN A 598 -37.08 -20.21 16.10
C ASN A 598 -37.48 -19.29 17.26
N VAL A 599 -36.53 -18.64 17.93
CA VAL A 599 -36.76 -17.66 19.01
C VAL A 599 -36.94 -16.23 18.53
N GLY A 600 -37.00 -15.97 17.22
CA GLY A 600 -37.20 -14.67 16.64
C GLY A 600 -35.98 -13.75 16.65
N LYS A 601 -34.76 -14.29 16.76
CA LYS A 601 -33.51 -13.58 16.56
C LYS A 601 -33.05 -13.72 15.11
N VAL A 602 -32.20 -12.79 14.66
CA VAL A 602 -31.54 -12.83 13.36
C VAL A 602 -30.03 -12.64 13.52
N TYR A 603 -29.27 -13.44 12.78
CA TYR A 603 -27.81 -13.39 12.69
C TYR A 603 -27.40 -13.09 11.24
N ARG A 604 -26.22 -12.53 11.08
CA ARG A 604 -25.61 -12.24 9.77
C ARG A 604 -24.47 -13.22 9.53
N LEU A 605 -24.46 -13.84 8.36
CA LEU A 605 -23.41 -14.76 7.90
C LEU A 605 -23.07 -14.42 6.45
N LYS A 606 -21.80 -14.44 6.09
CA LYS A 606 -21.37 -14.39 4.69
C LYS A 606 -21.33 -15.82 4.12
N VAL A 607 -21.83 -16.01 2.90
CA VAL A 607 -21.91 -17.35 2.28
C VAL A 607 -20.52 -17.99 2.18
N PHE A 608 -19.47 -17.23 1.81
CA PHE A 608 -18.10 -17.75 1.73
C PHE A 608 -17.50 -18.18 3.09
N GLU A 609 -18.12 -17.85 4.22
CA GLU A 609 -17.69 -18.34 5.55
C GLU A 609 -18.17 -19.78 5.81
N VAL A 610 -19.16 -20.25 5.04
CA VAL A 610 -19.64 -21.62 5.10
C VAL A 610 -18.72 -22.50 4.25
N PRO A 611 -18.18 -23.61 4.81
CA PRO A 611 -17.23 -24.41 4.08
C PRO A 611 -17.83 -25.06 2.84
N GLN A 612 -17.11 -25.00 1.73
CA GLN A 612 -17.39 -25.77 0.52
C GLN A 612 -17.08 -27.26 0.78
N ALA A 613 -18.00 -28.14 0.44
CA ALA A 613 -17.86 -29.54 0.72
C ALA A 613 -18.51 -30.42 -0.37
N SER A 614 -17.95 -31.57 -0.63
CA SER A 614 -18.50 -32.52 -1.60
C SER A 614 -19.90 -33.03 -1.20
N ARG A 615 -20.62 -33.62 -2.15
CA ARG A 615 -21.99 -34.17 -1.90
C ARG A 615 -22.07 -35.12 -0.72
N GLY A 616 -21.09 -36.01 -0.53
CA GLY A 616 -21.04 -36.97 0.55
C GLY A 616 -20.58 -36.45 1.91
N ALA A 617 -20.15 -35.20 2.02
CA ALA A 617 -19.64 -34.64 3.26
C ALA A 617 -20.77 -34.02 4.09
N LYS A 618 -20.66 -34.06 5.42
CA LYS A 618 -21.65 -33.50 6.36
C LYS A 618 -21.64 -31.98 6.46
N GLY A 619 -20.54 -31.32 6.09
CA GLY A 619 -20.35 -29.90 6.32
C GLY A 619 -19.90 -29.56 7.74
N ARG A 620 -20.14 -28.34 8.20
CA ARG A 620 -19.72 -27.82 9.51
C ARG A 620 -20.94 -27.43 10.35
N PRO A 621 -20.96 -27.73 11.66
CA PRO A 621 -22.07 -27.31 12.51
C PRO A 621 -22.25 -25.79 12.48
N ILE A 622 -23.48 -25.33 12.27
CA ILE A 622 -23.80 -23.88 12.15
C ILE A 622 -23.53 -23.12 13.47
N VAL A 623 -23.59 -23.81 14.60
CA VAL A 623 -23.21 -23.30 15.94
C VAL A 623 -21.72 -22.90 16.01
N ASN A 624 -20.87 -23.40 15.11
CA ASN A 624 -19.47 -22.98 14.97
C ASN A 624 -19.31 -21.74 14.07
N LEU A 625 -20.35 -21.36 13.35
CA LEU A 625 -20.38 -20.19 12.47
C LEU A 625 -21.18 -19.05 13.10
N LEU A 626 -22.24 -19.37 13.82
CA LEU A 626 -23.14 -18.42 14.51
C LEU A 626 -23.18 -18.72 16.01
N PRO A 627 -23.15 -17.72 16.90
CA PRO A 627 -23.22 -17.90 18.35
C PRO A 627 -24.67 -18.20 18.79
N LEU A 628 -25.19 -19.35 18.42
CA LEU A 628 -26.54 -19.79 18.77
C LEU A 628 -26.60 -20.35 20.21
N ASP A 629 -27.69 -20.06 20.90
CA ASP A 629 -28.00 -20.71 22.20
C ASP A 629 -28.36 -22.17 22.02
N ALA A 630 -28.26 -23.00 23.07
CA ALA A 630 -28.44 -24.44 23.00
C ALA A 630 -29.83 -24.92 22.49
N THR A 631 -30.85 -24.08 22.62
CA THR A 631 -32.24 -24.32 22.18
C THR A 631 -32.61 -23.60 20.91
N GLU A 632 -31.64 -22.86 20.32
CA GLU A 632 -31.86 -21.98 19.18
C GLU A 632 -31.54 -22.74 17.88
N THR A 633 -32.50 -22.79 16.96
CA THR A 633 -32.35 -23.42 15.64
C THR A 633 -32.64 -22.39 14.54
N VAL A 634 -31.98 -22.49 13.42
CA VAL A 634 -32.24 -21.64 12.25
C VAL A 634 -33.49 -22.16 11.57
N THR A 635 -34.51 -21.30 11.45
CA THR A 635 -35.83 -21.65 10.88
C THR A 635 -36.08 -20.97 9.53
N ALA A 636 -35.41 -19.86 9.26
CA ALA A 636 -35.49 -19.20 7.95
C ALA A 636 -34.16 -18.55 7.58
N ILE A 637 -33.82 -18.58 6.30
CA ILE A 637 -32.59 -18.04 5.77
C ILE A 637 -32.93 -17.15 4.57
N LEU A 638 -32.40 -15.93 4.59
CA LEU A 638 -32.69 -14.90 3.58
C LEU A 638 -31.38 -14.40 2.97
N PRO A 639 -31.10 -14.71 1.70
CA PRO A 639 -29.91 -14.21 1.01
C PRO A 639 -30.11 -12.75 0.58
N LEU A 640 -29.07 -11.94 0.72
CA LEU A 640 -29.05 -10.54 0.39
C LEU A 640 -27.74 -10.17 -0.28
N THR A 641 -27.77 -9.46 -1.38
CA THR A 641 -26.62 -8.81 -2.00
C THR A 641 -26.43 -7.41 -1.44
N GLU A 642 -27.52 -6.64 -1.31
CA GLU A 642 -27.52 -5.25 -0.85
C GLU A 642 -28.69 -4.99 0.11
N PHE A 643 -28.71 -3.84 0.78
CA PHE A 643 -29.79 -3.36 1.66
C PHE A 643 -30.48 -2.14 1.02
N PRO A 644 -31.32 -2.32 -0.02
CA PRO A 644 -31.97 -1.20 -0.69
C PRO A 644 -32.98 -0.50 0.21
N GLU A 645 -33.08 0.82 0.07
CA GLU A 645 -34.08 1.65 0.73
C GLU A 645 -35.50 1.28 0.29
N ASN A 646 -36.48 1.51 1.13
CA ASN A 646 -37.91 1.21 0.91
C ASN A 646 -38.25 -0.27 0.69
N HIS A 647 -37.39 -1.17 1.14
CA HIS A 647 -37.66 -2.60 1.19
C HIS A 647 -37.93 -3.04 2.61
N TYR A 648 -38.67 -4.14 2.74
CA TYR A 648 -39.14 -4.64 4.03
C TYR A 648 -38.82 -6.12 4.16
N VAL A 649 -38.61 -6.56 5.38
CA VAL A 649 -38.59 -7.96 5.76
C VAL A 649 -39.98 -8.33 6.26
N PHE A 650 -40.68 -9.16 5.50
CA PHE A 650 -41.97 -9.72 5.84
C PHE A 650 -41.78 -11.07 6.50
N MET A 651 -42.39 -11.26 7.65
CA MET A 651 -42.24 -12.48 8.49
C MET A 651 -43.59 -13.08 8.77
N ALA A 652 -43.66 -14.43 8.81
CA ALA A 652 -44.85 -15.18 9.19
C ALA A 652 -44.50 -16.26 10.20
N THR A 653 -45.40 -16.48 11.18
CA THR A 653 -45.26 -17.49 12.21
C THR A 653 -46.20 -18.66 11.98
N ALA A 654 -45.93 -19.81 12.61
CA ALA A 654 -46.78 -21.00 12.55
C ALA A 654 -48.21 -20.79 13.05
N SER A 655 -48.41 -19.91 14.02
CA SER A 655 -49.72 -19.50 14.51
C SER A 655 -50.53 -18.59 13.57
N GLY A 656 -49.91 -18.18 12.43
CA GLY A 656 -50.53 -17.32 11.44
C GLY A 656 -50.40 -15.81 11.74
N THR A 657 -49.45 -15.43 12.61
CA THR A 657 -49.10 -14.02 12.86
C THR A 657 -48.12 -13.56 11.80
N VAL A 658 -48.32 -12.30 11.27
CA VAL A 658 -47.43 -11.68 10.29
C VAL A 658 -46.92 -10.35 10.74
N LYS A 659 -45.71 -9.99 10.25
CA LYS A 659 -45.05 -8.74 10.62
C LYS A 659 -44.23 -8.21 9.43
N ARG A 660 -44.19 -6.89 9.28
CA ARG A 660 -43.38 -6.18 8.30
C ARG A 660 -42.44 -5.22 9.00
N VAL A 661 -41.12 -5.29 8.69
CA VAL A 661 -40.07 -4.43 9.27
C VAL A 661 -39.22 -3.88 8.13
N GLU A 662 -38.80 -2.64 8.20
CA GLU A 662 -37.90 -2.01 7.23
C GLU A 662 -36.56 -2.77 7.17
N LEU A 663 -36.08 -3.05 5.96
CA LEU A 663 -34.87 -3.84 5.73
C LEU A 663 -33.61 -3.17 6.30
N GLU A 664 -33.55 -1.82 6.26
CA GLU A 664 -32.45 -1.04 6.83
C GLU A 664 -32.19 -1.31 8.31
N GLN A 665 -33.25 -1.67 9.06
CA GLN A 665 -33.12 -2.00 10.49
C GLN A 665 -32.27 -3.26 10.75
N PHE A 666 -31.95 -4.02 9.70
CA PHE A 666 -31.11 -5.22 9.73
C PHE A 666 -29.72 -5.02 9.10
N ALA A 667 -29.35 -3.82 8.64
CA ALA A 667 -28.05 -3.54 8.06
C ALA A 667 -26.89 -3.73 9.05
N ASN A 668 -27.13 -3.40 10.34
CA ASN A 668 -26.11 -3.46 11.38
C ASN A 668 -26.46 -4.50 12.48
N ILE A 669 -26.22 -5.77 12.17
CA ILE A 669 -26.41 -6.88 13.11
C ILE A 669 -25.09 -7.12 13.86
N ARG A 670 -25.15 -7.08 15.19
CA ARG A 670 -24.01 -7.42 16.05
C ARG A 670 -23.75 -8.91 16.04
N SER A 671 -22.52 -9.34 16.40
CA SER A 671 -22.14 -10.74 16.46
C SER A 671 -23.03 -11.62 17.35
N ASN A 672 -23.65 -11.04 18.39
CA ASN A 672 -24.56 -11.74 19.31
C ASN A 672 -26.00 -11.83 18.80
N GLY A 673 -26.26 -11.50 17.54
CA GLY A 673 -27.59 -11.48 16.94
C GLY A 673 -28.44 -10.25 17.33
N LEU A 674 -29.59 -10.15 16.69
CA LEU A 674 -30.56 -9.07 16.86
C LEU A 674 -31.95 -9.63 16.94
N ARG A 675 -32.83 -9.11 17.82
CA ARG A 675 -34.24 -9.54 17.86
C ARG A 675 -34.98 -8.99 16.62
N ALA A 676 -35.59 -9.87 15.84
CA ALA A 676 -36.35 -9.55 14.64
C ALA A 676 -37.85 -9.48 14.90
N ILE A 677 -38.38 -10.38 15.72
CA ILE A 677 -39.80 -10.48 16.11
C ILE A 677 -39.87 -10.96 17.57
N GLU A 678 -40.91 -10.51 18.28
CA GLU A 678 -41.28 -11.09 19.58
C GLU A 678 -42.35 -12.14 19.36
N LEU A 679 -42.04 -13.41 19.67
CA LEU A 679 -42.94 -14.54 19.52
C LEU A 679 -43.77 -14.78 20.79
N ASN A 680 -44.97 -15.31 20.64
CA ASN A 680 -45.75 -15.85 21.76
C ASN A 680 -45.15 -17.20 22.20
N GLU A 681 -45.53 -17.69 23.40
CA GLU A 681 -45.14 -19.01 23.89
C GLU A 681 -45.61 -20.08 22.89
N GLU A 682 -44.72 -21.03 22.57
CA GLU A 682 -44.92 -22.15 21.64
C GLU A 682 -45.06 -21.79 20.14
N ASP A 683 -45.05 -20.51 19.77
CA ASP A 683 -45.03 -20.10 18.34
C ASP A 683 -43.64 -20.13 17.76
N THR A 684 -43.53 -20.37 16.45
CA THR A 684 -42.29 -20.43 15.71
C THR A 684 -42.35 -19.61 14.43
N LEU A 685 -41.23 -19.01 14.05
CA LEU A 685 -41.10 -18.33 12.77
C LEU A 685 -40.99 -19.37 11.66
N ILE A 686 -41.85 -19.27 10.63
CA ILE A 686 -41.86 -20.29 9.54
C ILE A 686 -41.33 -19.76 8.21
N GLY A 687 -41.40 -18.46 7.97
CA GLY A 687 -41.00 -17.88 6.71
C GLY A 687 -40.64 -16.41 6.81
N VAL A 688 -39.71 -16.01 5.99
CA VAL A 688 -39.23 -14.64 5.85
C VAL A 688 -39.07 -14.33 4.37
N ALA A 689 -39.50 -13.16 3.95
CA ALA A 689 -39.33 -12.70 2.57
C ALA A 689 -38.99 -11.21 2.52
N ILE A 690 -38.29 -10.78 1.48
CA ILE A 690 -38.09 -9.36 1.18
C ILE A 690 -39.23 -8.89 0.32
N THR A 691 -39.75 -7.70 0.61
CA THR A 691 -40.83 -7.06 -0.13
C THR A 691 -40.52 -5.60 -0.40
N ASP A 692 -41.14 -5.00 -1.43
CA ASP A 692 -40.95 -3.61 -1.85
C ASP A 692 -42.07 -2.66 -1.31
N GLY A 693 -42.94 -3.17 -0.46
CA GLY A 693 -44.05 -2.40 0.13
C GLY A 693 -45.36 -2.47 -0.62
N ASN A 694 -45.40 -3.04 -1.82
CA ASN A 694 -46.61 -3.09 -2.69
C ASN A 694 -46.95 -4.51 -3.17
N GLN A 695 -46.36 -5.52 -2.60
CA GLN A 695 -46.49 -6.91 -3.00
C GLN A 695 -47.80 -7.56 -2.51
N GLN A 696 -48.15 -8.67 -3.12
CA GLN A 696 -49.23 -9.55 -2.66
C GLN A 696 -48.64 -10.69 -1.83
N ILE A 697 -49.22 -10.96 -0.69
CA ILE A 697 -48.73 -11.98 0.27
C ILE A 697 -49.72 -13.14 0.27
N MET A 698 -49.20 -14.34 0.21
CA MET A 698 -49.98 -15.59 0.39
C MET A 698 -49.42 -16.39 1.57
N LEU A 699 -50.32 -16.89 2.43
CA LEU A 699 -50.04 -17.81 3.50
C LEU A 699 -50.72 -19.11 3.22
N PHE A 700 -50.03 -20.23 3.42
CA PHE A 700 -50.55 -21.59 3.19
C PHE A 700 -50.53 -22.39 4.49
N SER A 701 -51.63 -23.10 4.79
CA SER A 701 -51.72 -24.03 5.92
C SER A 701 -51.43 -25.47 5.50
N ASN A 702 -50.98 -26.31 6.44
CA ASN A 702 -50.81 -27.76 6.25
C ASN A 702 -52.08 -28.46 5.75
N GLU A 703 -53.25 -27.95 6.08
CA GLU A 703 -54.54 -28.46 5.58
C GLU A 703 -54.81 -28.15 4.09
N GLY A 704 -53.86 -27.47 3.40
CA GLY A 704 -53.98 -27.13 2.00
C GLY A 704 -54.91 -25.89 1.74
N LYS A 705 -55.12 -25.03 2.74
CA LYS A 705 -55.80 -23.75 2.59
C LYS A 705 -54.78 -22.59 2.36
N ALA A 706 -55.19 -21.57 1.62
CA ALA A 706 -54.41 -20.38 1.39
C ALA A 706 -55.20 -19.10 1.56
N ILE A 707 -54.59 -18.02 2.03
CA ILE A 707 -55.14 -16.67 2.04
C ILE A 707 -54.19 -15.74 1.26
N ARG A 708 -54.81 -14.89 0.39
CA ARG A 708 -54.08 -13.85 -0.36
C ARG A 708 -54.52 -12.48 0.13
N PHE A 709 -53.58 -11.59 0.46
CA PHE A 709 -53.88 -10.21 0.86
C PHE A 709 -52.73 -9.27 0.44
N ALA A 710 -53.04 -7.95 0.37
CA ALA A 710 -52.06 -6.95 0.04
C ALA A 710 -51.08 -6.73 1.20
N GLU A 711 -49.82 -6.59 0.92
CA GLU A 711 -48.77 -6.29 1.92
C GLU A 711 -49.10 -5.01 2.73
N THR A 712 -49.74 -4.02 2.08
CA THR A 712 -50.17 -2.77 2.69
C THR A 712 -51.19 -2.93 3.83
N ASP A 713 -51.89 -4.09 3.91
CA ASP A 713 -52.77 -4.43 5.03
C ASP A 713 -51.97 -4.66 6.34
N VAL A 714 -50.66 -4.83 6.24
CA VAL A 714 -49.74 -4.97 7.39
C VAL A 714 -48.87 -3.72 7.49
N ARG A 715 -49.14 -2.89 8.51
CA ARG A 715 -48.32 -1.70 8.74
C ARG A 715 -46.84 -2.08 9.07
N ALA A 716 -45.89 -1.21 8.67
CA ALA A 716 -44.51 -1.35 9.11
C ALA A 716 -44.41 -1.19 10.62
N MET A 717 -43.66 -2.06 11.27
CA MET A 717 -43.53 -2.13 12.75
C MET A 717 -42.04 -2.23 13.15
N GLY A 718 -41.73 -1.77 14.37
CA GLY A 718 -40.37 -1.95 14.92
C GLY A 718 -40.05 -3.43 15.22
N ARG A 719 -38.78 -3.76 15.29
CA ARG A 719 -38.26 -5.16 15.47
C ARG A 719 -38.82 -5.89 16.69
N THR A 720 -39.12 -5.19 17.79
CA THR A 720 -39.62 -5.76 19.06
C THR A 720 -41.14 -5.97 19.11
N ALA A 721 -41.89 -5.68 18.03
CA ALA A 721 -43.32 -5.91 17.97
C ALA A 721 -43.65 -7.39 17.77
N LYS A 722 -44.81 -7.84 18.23
CA LYS A 722 -45.31 -9.22 18.05
C LYS A 722 -45.86 -9.47 16.65
N GLY A 723 -46.37 -8.47 15.95
CA GLY A 723 -47.03 -8.60 14.67
C GLY A 723 -48.57 -8.51 14.76
N VAL A 724 -49.23 -8.88 13.67
CA VAL A 724 -50.72 -8.86 13.53
C VAL A 724 -51.18 -10.16 12.90
N ARG A 725 -52.45 -10.59 13.12
CA ARG A 725 -53.02 -11.79 12.54
C ARG A 725 -53.06 -11.73 11.00
N GLY A 726 -52.38 -12.68 10.35
CA GLY A 726 -52.37 -12.86 8.88
C GLY A 726 -53.42 -13.86 8.41
N MET A 727 -53.51 -15.04 9.00
CA MET A 727 -54.47 -16.09 8.69
C MET A 727 -54.96 -16.74 10.01
N ARG A 728 -56.21 -17.18 10.02
CA ARG A 728 -56.81 -17.88 11.16
C ARG A 728 -56.57 -19.36 10.99
N VAL A 729 -55.79 -19.97 11.93
CA VAL A 729 -55.52 -21.40 12.06
C VAL A 729 -55.83 -21.89 13.46
N SER A 730 -56.13 -23.17 13.61
CA SER A 730 -56.40 -23.81 14.91
C SER A 730 -55.09 -24.30 15.56
N PHE A 731 -54.30 -23.39 16.07
CA PHE A 731 -53.01 -23.68 16.72
C PHE A 731 -53.23 -24.00 18.21
N ALA A 732 -52.52 -25.00 18.78
CA ALA A 732 -52.75 -25.59 20.08
C ALA A 732 -52.25 -24.73 21.25
N SER A 733 -52.44 -23.43 21.26
CA SER A 733 -52.32 -22.55 22.42
C SER A 733 -52.80 -21.11 22.06
N SER A 734 -54.08 -20.88 21.98
CA SER A 734 -54.58 -19.51 21.81
C SER A 734 -55.40 -19.06 23.04
N THR A 735 -54.67 -18.69 24.09
CA THR A 735 -55.15 -17.67 25.00
C THR A 735 -54.86 -16.29 24.40
N LEU A 736 -55.61 -15.90 23.38
CA LEU A 736 -55.61 -14.52 22.90
C LEU A 736 -56.60 -13.74 23.75
N SER A 737 -56.12 -12.66 24.38
CA SER A 737 -56.92 -11.68 25.10
C SER A 737 -57.99 -11.10 24.19
N GLU A 738 -59.17 -10.86 24.79
CA GLU A 738 -60.41 -10.41 24.14
C GLU A 738 -60.35 -8.96 23.54
N GLU A 739 -59.17 -8.34 23.39
CA GLU A 739 -59.04 -6.95 22.95
C GLU A 739 -58.98 -6.76 21.41
N ASP A 740 -58.99 -7.83 20.57
CA ASP A 740 -59.04 -7.71 19.09
C ASP A 740 -60.38 -8.10 18.46
N ALA A 741 -61.48 -7.84 19.11
CA ALA A 741 -62.81 -8.28 18.66
C ALA A 741 -63.62 -7.30 17.83
N ASP A 742 -62.97 -6.41 17.08
CA ASP A 742 -63.65 -5.50 16.15
C ASP A 742 -63.24 -5.73 14.69
N VAL A 743 -63.74 -6.77 14.03
CA VAL A 743 -63.97 -6.79 12.56
C VAL A 743 -65.28 -7.55 12.32
N GLU A 744 -66.25 -6.85 11.84
CA GLU A 744 -67.60 -7.31 11.51
C GLU A 744 -67.60 -8.52 10.60
N ASN A 745 -68.48 -9.46 10.91
CA ASN A 745 -68.86 -10.61 10.10
C ASN A 745 -69.58 -10.18 8.82
N ASP A 746 -68.92 -10.38 7.71
CA ASP A 746 -69.64 -10.48 6.41
C ASP A 746 -69.03 -11.67 5.65
N ASP A 747 -69.62 -12.82 5.82
CA ASP A 747 -69.58 -13.96 4.87
C ASP A 747 -70.49 -15.10 5.28
N SER A 748 -71.67 -15.05 4.79
CA SER A 748 -72.56 -16.20 4.58
C SER A 748 -72.19 -16.73 3.20
N ASP A 749 -71.55 -17.89 3.10
CA ASP A 749 -71.79 -19.00 2.18
C ASP A 749 -70.59 -19.97 2.22
N ASP A 750 -70.75 -21.07 2.86
CA ASP A 750 -70.45 -22.41 2.41
C ASP A 750 -70.52 -23.36 3.62
N ASN A 751 -71.64 -24.05 3.74
CA ASN A 751 -71.80 -25.23 4.57
C ASN A 751 -70.97 -26.36 3.98
N ASP A 752 -69.88 -26.74 4.63
CA ASP A 752 -69.34 -28.10 4.55
C ASP A 752 -68.92 -28.55 5.96
N ASP A 753 -69.89 -29.09 6.69
CA ASP A 753 -69.70 -29.81 7.96
C ASP A 753 -69.25 -31.24 7.67
N SER A 754 -67.90 -31.46 7.68
CA SER A 754 -67.34 -32.78 8.06
C SER A 754 -65.82 -32.61 8.15
N ALA A 755 -65.32 -32.15 9.28
CA ALA A 755 -63.88 -32.22 9.58
C ALA A 755 -63.73 -32.89 10.95
N ASP A 756 -63.07 -34.00 10.92
CA ASP A 756 -62.49 -34.68 12.06
C ASP A 756 -61.59 -33.72 12.83
N SER A 757 -61.94 -33.31 14.03
CA SER A 757 -61.35 -32.19 14.81
C SER A 757 -60.13 -32.61 15.63
N SER A 758 -59.20 -33.40 15.09
CA SER A 758 -58.00 -33.82 15.79
C SER A 758 -56.68 -33.29 15.21
N LEU A 759 -56.65 -32.58 14.09
CA LEU A 759 -55.42 -32.07 13.47
C LEU A 759 -55.18 -30.59 13.83
N VAL A 760 -54.02 -30.33 14.38
CA VAL A 760 -53.50 -28.99 14.67
C VAL A 760 -53.15 -28.30 13.36
N SER A 761 -53.89 -27.22 13.00
CA SER A 761 -53.67 -26.45 11.79
C SER A 761 -52.58 -25.41 12.03
N ARG A 762 -51.58 -25.39 11.15
CA ARG A 762 -50.43 -24.44 11.20
C ARG A 762 -50.12 -23.90 9.83
N ILE A 763 -49.52 -22.72 9.77
CA ILE A 763 -48.94 -22.18 8.55
C ILE A 763 -47.63 -22.89 8.19
N VAL A 764 -47.46 -23.29 6.93
CA VAL A 764 -46.32 -24.00 6.40
C VAL A 764 -45.53 -23.19 5.36
N SER A 765 -46.15 -22.20 4.68
CA SER A 765 -45.43 -21.38 3.72
C SER A 765 -45.91 -19.92 3.71
N LEU A 766 -44.97 -19.03 3.56
CA LEU A 766 -45.13 -17.63 3.20
C LEU A 766 -44.61 -17.44 1.77
N VAL A 767 -45.46 -16.96 0.88
CA VAL A 767 -45.11 -16.72 -0.53
C VAL A 767 -45.47 -15.27 -0.90
N VAL A 768 -44.49 -14.58 -1.48
CA VAL A 768 -44.67 -13.30 -2.10
C VAL A 768 -45.00 -13.56 -3.57
N VAL A 769 -46.14 -13.05 -4.05
CA VAL A 769 -46.59 -13.33 -5.40
C VAL A 769 -46.73 -12.05 -6.20
N PRO A 770 -46.36 -12.03 -7.49
CA PRO A 770 -46.67 -10.93 -8.41
C PRO A 770 -48.17 -10.90 -8.67
N GLU A 771 -48.67 -9.81 -9.27
CA GLU A 771 -50.07 -9.71 -9.62
C GLU A 771 -50.52 -10.78 -10.60
N THR A 772 -49.65 -11.18 -11.52
CA THR A 772 -49.83 -12.26 -12.49
C THR A 772 -48.69 -13.26 -12.35
N GLY A 773 -48.96 -14.55 -12.19
CA GLY A 773 -47.99 -15.61 -12.00
C GLY A 773 -48.68 -16.90 -11.58
N GLU A 774 -47.89 -17.86 -11.16
CA GLU A 774 -48.33 -19.17 -10.75
C GLU A 774 -47.78 -19.54 -9.38
N VAL A 775 -48.53 -20.32 -8.63
CA VAL A 775 -48.06 -20.91 -7.37
C VAL A 775 -48.02 -22.43 -7.51
N LEU A 776 -46.88 -23.02 -7.20
CA LEU A 776 -46.77 -24.45 -7.05
C LEU A 776 -47.00 -24.83 -5.58
N CYS A 777 -47.89 -25.81 -5.37
CA CYS A 777 -48.14 -26.44 -4.10
C CYS A 777 -47.56 -27.87 -4.12
N ALA A 778 -46.78 -28.25 -3.11
CA ALA A 778 -46.22 -29.62 -2.97
C ALA A 778 -46.64 -30.26 -1.65
N SER A 779 -47.03 -31.53 -1.69
CA SER A 779 -47.53 -32.29 -0.56
C SER A 779 -46.59 -33.44 -0.14
N ALA A 780 -46.71 -33.92 1.09
CA ALA A 780 -45.82 -34.85 1.76
C ALA A 780 -45.52 -36.15 0.97
N ASN A 781 -46.51 -36.69 0.24
CA ASN A 781 -46.32 -37.90 -0.55
C ASN A 781 -45.78 -37.65 -1.97
N GLY A 782 -45.15 -36.47 -2.21
CA GLY A 782 -44.45 -36.14 -3.48
C GLY A 782 -45.39 -35.74 -4.61
N TYR A 783 -46.61 -35.33 -4.31
CA TYR A 783 -47.57 -34.76 -5.30
C TYR A 783 -47.55 -33.23 -5.28
N GLY A 784 -47.87 -32.63 -6.41
CA GLY A 784 -47.97 -31.19 -6.48
C GLY A 784 -48.65 -30.73 -7.76
N LYS A 785 -48.89 -29.41 -7.85
CA LYS A 785 -49.54 -28.76 -8.98
C LYS A 785 -49.23 -27.27 -9.10
N ARG A 786 -49.31 -26.76 -10.27
CA ARG A 786 -49.31 -25.30 -10.53
C ARG A 786 -50.73 -24.77 -10.53
N THR A 787 -50.94 -23.59 -9.96
CA THR A 787 -52.26 -22.90 -9.99
C THR A 787 -52.02 -21.42 -10.24
N PRO A 788 -52.77 -20.79 -11.20
CA PRO A 788 -52.62 -19.35 -11.42
C PRO A 788 -52.96 -18.53 -10.17
N VAL A 789 -52.18 -17.52 -9.88
CA VAL A 789 -52.39 -16.63 -8.72
C VAL A 789 -53.78 -15.98 -8.77
N ASN A 790 -54.30 -15.73 -9.96
CA ASN A 790 -55.64 -15.12 -10.17
C ASN A 790 -56.80 -16.02 -9.70
N ASP A 791 -56.60 -17.30 -9.57
CA ASP A 791 -57.60 -18.22 -9.00
C ASP A 791 -57.80 -18.00 -7.50
N PHE A 792 -56.88 -17.31 -6.82
CA PHE A 792 -56.97 -17.00 -5.41
C PHE A 792 -57.53 -15.59 -5.20
N PRO A 793 -58.77 -15.43 -4.63
CA PRO A 793 -59.33 -14.11 -4.39
C PRO A 793 -58.48 -13.33 -3.38
N THR A 794 -58.22 -12.07 -3.66
CA THR A 794 -57.59 -11.15 -2.70
C THR A 794 -58.62 -10.83 -1.60
N LYS A 795 -58.28 -11.13 -0.35
CA LYS A 795 -59.10 -10.87 0.84
C LYS A 795 -58.33 -10.03 1.85
N LYS A 796 -59.00 -9.44 2.83
CA LYS A 796 -58.32 -8.84 3.97
C LYS A 796 -57.64 -9.91 4.81
N ARG A 797 -56.51 -9.57 5.45
CA ARG A 797 -55.78 -10.45 6.37
C ARG A 797 -56.68 -10.97 7.50
N GLY A 798 -56.34 -12.11 8.12
CA GLY A 798 -56.99 -12.67 9.30
C GLY A 798 -58.19 -13.60 9.05
N GLY A 799 -58.51 -13.90 7.77
CA GLY A 799 -59.55 -14.87 7.39
C GLY A 799 -59.12 -16.34 7.49
N LYS A 800 -60.07 -17.28 7.23
CA LYS A 800 -59.82 -18.74 7.20
C LYS A 800 -59.12 -19.20 5.90
N GLY A 801 -59.06 -18.37 4.87
CA GLY A 801 -58.49 -18.72 3.54
C GLY A 801 -59.45 -19.53 2.67
N VAL A 802 -58.94 -19.97 1.50
CA VAL A 802 -59.65 -20.83 0.51
C VAL A 802 -58.80 -22.08 0.23
N ILE A 803 -59.42 -23.14 -0.30
CA ILE A 803 -58.68 -24.36 -0.65
C ILE A 803 -57.67 -24.03 -1.76
N ALA A 804 -56.41 -24.38 -1.54
CA ALA A 804 -55.31 -24.26 -2.51
C ALA A 804 -54.99 -25.58 -3.17
N ILE A 805 -54.93 -26.65 -2.37
CA ILE A 805 -54.79 -28.04 -2.81
C ILE A 805 -55.71 -28.92 -1.93
N LYS A 806 -56.41 -29.88 -2.52
CA LYS A 806 -57.22 -30.81 -1.75
C LYS A 806 -56.30 -31.89 -1.15
N THR A 807 -56.10 -31.88 0.15
CA THR A 807 -55.34 -32.88 0.90
C THR A 807 -56.15 -34.14 1.08
N SER A 808 -55.48 -35.32 1.07
CA SER A 808 -56.09 -36.65 1.21
C SER A 808 -54.99 -37.66 1.62
N GLU A 809 -55.36 -38.86 2.02
CA GLU A 809 -54.38 -39.96 2.32
C GLU A 809 -53.43 -40.24 1.14
N ARG A 810 -53.83 -39.96 -0.09
CA ARG A 810 -53.03 -40.18 -1.30
C ARG A 810 -51.83 -39.23 -1.40
N ASN A 811 -52.08 -37.94 -1.18
CA ASN A 811 -51.10 -36.89 -1.39
C ASN A 811 -50.51 -36.34 -0.08
N GLY A 812 -51.09 -36.66 1.09
CA GLY A 812 -50.62 -36.16 2.38
C GLY A 812 -50.93 -34.69 2.64
N GLU A 813 -50.35 -34.14 3.73
CA GLU A 813 -50.47 -32.72 4.07
C GLU A 813 -49.67 -31.86 3.11
N LEU A 814 -50.01 -30.57 3.01
CA LEU A 814 -49.24 -29.58 2.28
C LEU A 814 -47.95 -29.30 3.04
N VAL A 815 -46.80 -29.46 2.35
CA VAL A 815 -45.43 -29.24 2.91
C VAL A 815 -44.94 -27.86 2.55
N GLY A 816 -45.21 -27.40 1.32
CA GLY A 816 -44.69 -26.10 0.87
C GLY A 816 -45.38 -25.59 -0.35
N ALA A 817 -45.29 -24.24 -0.52
CA ALA A 817 -45.74 -23.57 -1.71
C ALA A 817 -44.67 -22.54 -2.13
N VAL A 818 -44.47 -22.40 -3.44
CA VAL A 818 -43.49 -21.45 -4.02
C VAL A 818 -44.07 -20.72 -5.21
N SER A 819 -43.72 -19.45 -5.45
CA SER A 819 -44.05 -18.70 -6.64
C SER A 819 -43.12 -19.12 -7.78
N ILE A 820 -43.74 -19.43 -8.94
CA ILE A 820 -43.00 -19.92 -10.10
C ILE A 820 -43.51 -19.26 -11.39
N ASP A 821 -42.69 -19.36 -12.42
CA ASP A 821 -43.05 -19.13 -13.82
C ASP A 821 -42.49 -20.27 -14.69
N GLU A 822 -42.76 -20.27 -15.97
CA GLU A 822 -42.33 -21.34 -16.87
C GLU A 822 -40.80 -21.40 -17.08
N THR A 823 -40.11 -20.31 -16.80
CA THR A 823 -38.63 -20.20 -16.96
C THR A 823 -37.87 -20.78 -15.78
N LYS A 824 -38.51 -21.01 -14.64
CA LYS A 824 -37.89 -21.50 -13.40
C LYS A 824 -37.79 -23.02 -13.30
N GLU A 825 -36.91 -23.46 -12.45
CA GLU A 825 -36.74 -24.86 -12.08
C GLU A 825 -37.05 -25.07 -10.60
N LEU A 826 -37.33 -26.29 -10.25
CA LEU A 826 -37.69 -26.72 -8.91
C LEU A 826 -36.66 -27.66 -8.32
N LEU A 827 -36.31 -27.42 -7.08
CA LEU A 827 -35.57 -28.38 -6.25
C LEU A 827 -36.55 -28.95 -5.22
N LEU A 828 -36.74 -30.28 -5.26
CA LEU A 828 -37.57 -31.07 -4.34
C LEU A 828 -36.67 -31.85 -3.40
N ILE A 829 -36.96 -31.81 -2.10
CA ILE A 829 -36.12 -32.38 -1.05
C ILE A 829 -36.95 -33.33 -0.20
N SER A 830 -36.51 -34.60 -0.04
CA SER A 830 -37.11 -35.57 0.87
C SER A 830 -36.34 -35.65 2.20
N ASP A 831 -36.99 -36.23 3.23
CA ASP A 831 -36.40 -36.57 4.51
C ASP A 831 -35.31 -37.64 4.41
N GLY A 832 -35.35 -38.54 3.41
CA GLY A 832 -34.26 -39.45 3.07
C GLY A 832 -33.05 -38.81 2.40
N GLY A 833 -33.01 -37.42 2.23
CA GLY A 833 -31.93 -36.70 1.60
C GLY A 833 -31.89 -36.81 0.09
N THR A 834 -32.95 -37.26 -0.55
CA THR A 834 -33.09 -37.31 -2.00
C THR A 834 -33.43 -35.91 -2.52
N LEU A 835 -32.65 -35.41 -3.51
CA LEU A 835 -32.84 -34.12 -4.14
C LEU A 835 -33.14 -34.34 -5.64
N VAL A 836 -34.23 -33.74 -6.12
CA VAL A 836 -34.60 -33.75 -7.54
C VAL A 836 -34.72 -32.35 -8.05
N ARG A 837 -34.08 -32.06 -9.19
CA ARG A 837 -34.25 -30.83 -9.96
C ARG A 837 -35.12 -31.11 -11.17
N THR A 838 -36.20 -30.36 -11.35
CA THR A 838 -37.14 -30.50 -12.48
C THR A 838 -37.58 -29.13 -12.99
N ARG A 839 -37.89 -29.02 -14.28
CA ARG A 839 -38.37 -27.76 -14.87
C ARG A 839 -39.82 -27.48 -14.40
N ALA A 840 -40.10 -26.23 -14.02
CA ALA A 840 -41.45 -25.83 -13.61
C ALA A 840 -42.48 -26.09 -14.69
N ALA A 841 -42.14 -25.89 -15.96
CA ALA A 841 -42.98 -26.12 -17.14
C ALA A 841 -43.52 -27.56 -17.26
N GLU A 842 -42.82 -28.55 -16.69
CA GLU A 842 -43.23 -29.96 -16.72
C GLU A 842 -44.36 -30.31 -15.73
N VAL A 843 -44.64 -29.42 -14.75
CA VAL A 843 -45.70 -29.64 -13.76
C VAL A 843 -47.06 -29.18 -14.32
N ALA A 844 -48.04 -30.04 -14.21
CA ALA A 844 -49.38 -29.76 -14.75
C ALA A 844 -50.04 -28.56 -14.04
N MET A 845 -50.61 -27.65 -14.82
CA MET A 845 -51.44 -26.53 -14.35
C MET A 845 -52.86 -27.05 -14.09
N THR A 846 -53.39 -26.81 -12.90
CA THR A 846 -54.74 -27.30 -12.49
C THR A 846 -55.39 -26.31 -11.54
N GLY A 847 -56.72 -26.33 -11.48
CA GLY A 847 -57.50 -25.50 -10.57
C GLY A 847 -57.31 -25.85 -9.09
N ARG A 848 -57.71 -24.94 -8.20
CA ARG A 848 -57.47 -25.01 -6.73
C ARG A 848 -57.89 -26.35 -6.07
N ASN A 849 -59.01 -26.92 -6.44
CA ASN A 849 -59.58 -28.10 -5.79
C ASN A 849 -58.98 -29.46 -6.24
N ALA A 850 -57.97 -29.47 -7.06
CA ALA A 850 -57.29 -30.70 -7.52
C ALA A 850 -56.27 -31.20 -6.48
N GLN A 851 -55.99 -32.51 -6.49
CA GLN A 851 -55.04 -33.18 -5.62
C GLN A 851 -53.58 -33.15 -6.12
N GLY A 852 -53.36 -32.68 -7.35
CA GLY A 852 -52.04 -32.57 -8.00
C GLY A 852 -51.61 -33.86 -8.72
N VAL A 853 -50.41 -33.80 -9.33
CA VAL A 853 -49.71 -34.88 -10.04
C VAL A 853 -48.46 -35.26 -9.30
N SER A 854 -47.89 -36.44 -9.55
CA SER A 854 -46.62 -36.89 -8.94
C SER A 854 -45.47 -35.99 -9.48
N LEU A 855 -44.77 -35.34 -8.57
CA LEU A 855 -43.55 -34.52 -8.83
C LEU A 855 -42.30 -35.36 -8.69
N ILE A 856 -42.24 -36.17 -7.65
CA ILE A 856 -41.13 -37.05 -7.30
C ILE A 856 -41.69 -38.42 -6.88
N ARG A 857 -40.96 -39.50 -7.14
CA ARG A 857 -41.26 -40.83 -6.62
C ARG A 857 -40.42 -41.04 -5.38
N LEU A 858 -41.10 -41.15 -4.24
CA LEU A 858 -40.53 -41.41 -2.93
C LEU A 858 -40.59 -42.91 -2.63
N SER A 859 -39.69 -43.40 -1.79
CA SER A 859 -39.77 -44.77 -1.23
C SER A 859 -40.91 -44.89 -0.17
N GLU A 860 -41.31 -46.10 0.27
CA GLU A 860 -42.46 -46.33 1.17
C GLU A 860 -42.34 -45.66 2.55
N GLU A 861 -41.13 -45.27 2.98
CA GLU A 861 -40.85 -44.63 4.27
C GLU A 861 -40.34 -43.16 4.10
N GLU A 862 -40.34 -42.66 2.87
CA GLU A 862 -39.75 -41.34 2.56
C GLU A 862 -40.86 -40.31 2.31
N THR A 863 -40.72 -39.11 2.87
CA THR A 863 -41.67 -37.98 2.68
C THR A 863 -40.97 -36.76 2.12
N LEU A 864 -41.69 -35.98 1.32
CA LEU A 864 -41.21 -34.68 0.85
C LEU A 864 -41.23 -33.66 2.00
N VAL A 865 -40.12 -32.99 2.25
CA VAL A 865 -39.98 -32.02 3.35
C VAL A 865 -39.74 -30.58 2.87
N GLY A 866 -39.38 -30.39 1.61
CA GLY A 866 -39.14 -29.06 1.09
C GLY A 866 -39.27 -28.93 -0.43
N VAL A 867 -39.63 -27.74 -0.86
CA VAL A 867 -39.65 -27.30 -2.28
C VAL A 867 -39.09 -25.90 -2.39
N VAL A 868 -38.19 -25.70 -3.37
CA VAL A 868 -37.53 -24.40 -3.64
C VAL A 868 -37.55 -24.12 -5.13
N SER A 869 -37.82 -22.86 -5.57
CA SER A 869 -37.71 -22.43 -6.96
C SER A 869 -36.33 -21.81 -7.21
N ILE A 870 -35.72 -22.12 -8.34
CA ILE A 870 -34.43 -21.57 -8.78
C ILE A 870 -34.52 -21.04 -10.21
N GLU A 871 -33.66 -20.09 -10.58
CA GLU A 871 -33.50 -19.66 -11.98
C GLU A 871 -32.89 -20.82 -12.80
N ALA A 872 -33.36 -20.99 -14.03
CA ALA A 872 -32.79 -21.96 -14.95
C ALA A 872 -31.34 -21.53 -15.31
N VAL A 873 -30.39 -22.46 -15.21
CA VAL A 873 -29.04 -22.26 -15.74
C VAL A 873 -29.08 -22.62 -17.22
N GLU A 874 -28.73 -21.69 -18.09
CA GLU A 874 -28.55 -21.95 -19.52
C GLU A 874 -27.41 -22.96 -19.69
N ASP A 875 -27.73 -24.17 -20.15
CA ASP A 875 -26.73 -25.17 -20.51
C ASP A 875 -26.04 -24.70 -21.80
N GLU A 876 -24.72 -24.41 -21.76
CA GLU A 876 -23.88 -23.99 -22.92
C GLU A 876 -23.88 -25.04 -24.07
N GLU A 877 -24.51 -26.18 -23.93
CA GLU A 877 -24.59 -27.21 -24.99
C GLU A 877 -25.68 -26.95 -26.05
N GLU A 878 -26.66 -26.04 -25.84
CA GLU A 878 -27.68 -25.71 -26.86
C GLU A 878 -27.17 -24.71 -27.94
N LEU A 879 -25.99 -24.08 -27.75
CA LEU A 879 -25.39 -23.16 -28.73
C LEU A 879 -24.57 -23.83 -29.82
N LEU A 880 -24.36 -25.15 -29.78
CA LEU A 880 -23.56 -25.88 -30.80
C LEU A 880 -24.41 -26.71 -31.78
N GLU A 881 -25.74 -26.79 -31.64
CA GLU A 881 -26.60 -27.52 -32.60
C GLU A 881 -27.33 -26.60 -33.63
N GLY A 882 -27.08 -25.28 -33.61
CA GLY A 882 -27.76 -24.30 -34.48
C GLY A 882 -27.08 -23.94 -35.79
N GLU A 883 -25.88 -24.46 -36.11
CA GLU A 883 -25.17 -24.16 -37.36
C GLU A 883 -24.72 -25.41 -38.12
N VAL A 884 -25.63 -26.24 -38.59
CA VAL A 884 -25.40 -27.15 -39.74
C VAL A 884 -26.73 -27.34 -40.44
N ASP A 885 -27.05 -26.50 -41.41
CA ASP A 885 -27.72 -26.94 -42.63
C ASP A 885 -27.54 -25.90 -43.73
N THR A 886 -27.33 -26.45 -44.95
CA THR A 886 -27.32 -25.91 -46.29
C THR A 886 -25.93 -25.57 -46.91
N THR A 887 -25.29 -26.57 -47.52
CA THR A 887 -25.19 -26.58 -49.01
C THR A 887 -24.63 -27.92 -49.48
N GLU A 888 -25.53 -28.73 -50.10
CA GLU A 888 -25.17 -29.77 -51.07
C GLU A 888 -24.60 -29.11 -52.32
N THR A 889 -23.52 -29.66 -52.87
CA THR A 889 -23.48 -30.05 -54.30
C THR A 889 -22.20 -30.79 -54.61
N ASP A 890 -22.42 -32.04 -55.10
CA ASP A 890 -21.78 -32.84 -56.17
C ASP A 890 -20.28 -32.61 -56.52
N SER A 891 -19.50 -33.64 -56.47
CA SER A 891 -19.03 -34.47 -57.61
C SER A 891 -17.89 -35.41 -57.23
N GLU A 892 -18.19 -36.64 -57.45
CA GLU A 892 -17.50 -37.85 -57.99
C GLU A 892 -15.98 -37.83 -58.23
N GLU A 893 -15.44 -39.07 -57.94
CA GLU A 893 -14.31 -39.80 -58.57
C GLU A 893 -12.87 -39.31 -58.23
N ALA A 894 -11.93 -40.11 -57.92
CA ALA A 894 -11.54 -41.50 -58.16
C ALA A 894 -10.26 -41.84 -57.38
N VAL A 895 -10.21 -43.06 -56.85
CA VAL A 895 -9.20 -44.14 -56.95
C VAL A 895 -7.70 -43.73 -57.03
N SER A 896 -6.87 -44.11 -56.09
CA SER A 896 -5.91 -45.22 -56.10
C SER A 896 -4.67 -45.01 -55.23
N ASN A 897 -4.45 -46.00 -54.41
CA ASN A 897 -3.25 -46.79 -54.14
C ASN A 897 -1.85 -46.17 -54.00
N ASN A 898 -1.29 -46.73 -52.98
CA ASN A 898 0.03 -47.31 -52.78
C ASN A 898 1.04 -46.52 -51.98
N GLU A 899 1.31 -47.17 -50.86
CA GLU A 899 2.51 -47.92 -50.48
C GLU A 899 3.84 -47.13 -50.44
N ASP A 900 4.36 -47.18 -49.32
CA ASP A 900 5.64 -47.78 -48.90
C ASP A 900 6.85 -46.87 -48.68
N THR A 901 7.46 -47.23 -47.58
CA THR A 901 8.86 -47.25 -47.16
C THR A 901 9.59 -45.98 -46.71
N SER A 902 9.92 -46.06 -45.44
CA SER A 902 11.26 -46.25 -44.83
C SER A 902 12.27 -45.07 -44.89
N GLU A 903 12.84 -44.89 -43.68
CA GLU A 903 14.28 -44.58 -43.38
C GLU A 903 14.85 -43.23 -43.84
N GLU A 904 15.16 -42.35 -42.90
CA GLU A 904 16.35 -42.20 -42.05
C GLU A 904 16.08 -41.19 -40.89
#